data_5e801607cbfcca57c2d9ea717bfd1450
#
_entry.id   5e801607cbfcca57c2d9ea717bfd1450
#
_cell.length_a   1.000
_cell.length_b   1.000
_cell.length_c   1.000
_cell.angle_alpha   90.00
_cell.angle_beta   90.00
_cell.angle_gamma   90.00
#
_symmetry.space_group_name_H-M   'P 1'
#
loop_
_entity.id
_entity.type
_entity.pdbx_description
1 polymer ?
#
loop_
_entity_poly.entity_id
_entity_poly.type
_entity_poly.pdbx_seq_one_letter_code
_entity_poly.pdbx_strand_id
1 'polypeptide(L)'
;MAISFAVLGGVGYKTISEAPPIPIRVVSVDGQEVIAPGEIQRGQAVWQSLGGQSIGSIFGHGAYVAPDWSADWLHREAEYILNRWSREANGTDYASLSAEQQAAFRERLKQELRTNTYDPVKQQITVSRVRAEAFTVLSQYYKGVFASGKDAYAIPPGALTDATRGREMSTFFWWTSWVCATNRPGEAITYTNNWPHEPLIGNVPTASAVMWSIFSIILLLAGIGALVWYMGSEKKESESNEIPLRDPLLGMNVTPSQRATMKYFIIVTALIVVQVIMGAITAHYGVEGNGFYGIPLAKYLPYSVARIWHLQIGLFWIATSWLATGLFVAPAIGGSEPKGQKLGVDILFGALIFVVGGSLIGELLGVHQKLGELWFWFGTQGYEYVDLGRFWQIALLGGMVFWLWLVWRAIKPALLAAKEAKSLLTLFVIASIAIPLFYSAGLMYGKHSHIVRAEYWRWWVVHLWVEGFFEVFATVVIAFLFTRLQLLSIKTATKAVLFSTIIYLTGGIIGTFHHLYFTGTPTMVLALGATFSALEIVPLVLVGFEAWENLRLSKAAEWLAAYRWVIYFFVGVAFWNLVGAGLFGFLINPPVALYYMQGLNLTPVHGHTALFGVYGMLGIGLMLFCLRAYQPEKVWHTKSLAVAFWSINLGLILMVVLSLLPIGLLQTWAAIEHGTWYARSAEFLQTGLMDKLRWLRVIGDTLFSVGVFALGWFVFRYFVDRPSAQLVEEPSHRPHLPVGQAQPNTGD
;
A
#
# COMPACT_ATOMS: atom_id res chain seq x y z
N MET A 1 -11.56 -18.28 -9.16
CA MET A 1 -10.10 -18.18 -9.45
C MET A 1 -9.77 -18.33 -10.94
N ALA A 2 -9.96 -19.47 -11.60
CA ALA A 2 -9.55 -19.62 -13.01
C ALA A 2 -10.16 -18.56 -13.93
N ILE A 3 -11.44 -18.25 -13.78
CA ILE A 3 -12.15 -17.19 -14.53
C ILE A 3 -11.54 -15.82 -14.20
N SER A 4 -11.32 -15.51 -12.93
CA SER A 4 -10.76 -14.21 -12.50
C SER A 4 -9.37 -13.99 -13.09
N PHE A 5 -8.51 -15.03 -13.09
CA PHE A 5 -7.19 -14.95 -13.72
C PHE A 5 -7.24 -14.91 -15.24
N ALA A 6 -8.23 -15.57 -15.87
CA ALA A 6 -8.42 -15.47 -17.30
C ALA A 6 -8.83 -14.03 -17.71
N VAL A 7 -9.73 -13.41 -16.94
CA VAL A 7 -10.11 -11.99 -17.12
C VAL A 7 -8.90 -11.09 -16.93
N LEU A 8 -8.17 -11.26 -15.82
CA LEU A 8 -6.98 -10.46 -15.54
C LEU A 8 -5.93 -10.58 -16.66
N GLY A 9 -5.64 -11.80 -17.12
CA GLY A 9 -4.70 -12.05 -18.23
C GLY A 9 -5.17 -11.46 -19.56
N GLY A 10 -6.46 -11.59 -19.89
CA GLY A 10 -7.05 -11.03 -21.11
C GLY A 10 -7.02 -9.49 -21.12
N VAL A 11 -7.36 -8.86 -19.99
CA VAL A 11 -7.25 -7.40 -19.84
C VAL A 11 -5.80 -6.94 -19.82
N GLY A 12 -4.90 -7.72 -19.20
CA GLY A 12 -3.46 -7.46 -19.24
C GLY A 12 -2.91 -7.47 -20.66
N TYR A 13 -3.30 -8.45 -21.48
CA TYR A 13 -2.95 -8.48 -22.90
C TYR A 13 -3.42 -7.22 -23.63
N LYS A 14 -4.69 -6.82 -23.43
CA LYS A 14 -5.23 -5.56 -24.01
C LYS A 14 -4.49 -4.34 -23.48
N THR A 15 -4.22 -4.26 -22.19
CA THR A 15 -3.47 -3.16 -21.57
C THR A 15 -2.09 -2.99 -22.21
N ILE A 16 -1.42 -4.10 -22.54
CA ILE A 16 -0.10 -4.07 -23.17
C ILE A 16 -0.19 -3.75 -24.68
N SER A 17 -1.19 -4.31 -25.38
CA SER A 17 -1.36 -4.11 -26.83
C SER A 17 -1.92 -2.74 -27.22
N GLU A 18 -2.73 -2.12 -26.34
CA GLU A 18 -3.35 -0.81 -26.53
C GLU A 18 -2.62 0.31 -25.75
N ALA A 19 -1.44 0.02 -25.21
CA ALA A 19 -0.62 1.02 -24.51
C ALA A 19 -0.28 2.21 -25.43
N PRO A 20 -0.16 3.43 -24.88
CA PRO A 20 0.25 4.59 -25.67
C PRO A 20 1.59 4.33 -26.37
N PRO A 21 1.75 4.67 -27.64
CA PRO A 21 3.00 4.40 -28.34
C PRO A 21 4.15 5.28 -27.80
N ILE A 22 5.32 4.71 -27.63
CA ILE A 22 6.56 5.47 -27.48
C ILE A 22 7.16 5.66 -28.87
N PRO A 23 7.20 6.90 -29.41
CA PRO A 23 7.74 7.13 -30.74
C PRO A 23 9.25 6.90 -30.76
N ILE A 24 9.77 6.48 -31.91
CA ILE A 24 11.23 6.43 -32.10
C ILE A 24 11.80 7.86 -32.05
N ARG A 25 11.12 8.83 -32.68
CA ARG A 25 11.51 10.23 -32.67
C ARG A 25 10.29 11.17 -32.72
N VAL A 26 10.51 12.43 -32.31
CA VAL A 26 9.53 13.49 -32.46
C VAL A 26 10.15 14.57 -33.36
N VAL A 27 9.40 15.00 -34.37
CA VAL A 27 9.83 16.04 -35.30
C VAL A 27 8.83 17.18 -35.37
N SER A 28 9.29 18.40 -35.65
CA SER A 28 8.40 19.50 -35.96
C SER A 28 7.86 19.41 -37.40
N VAL A 29 6.81 20.16 -37.70
CA VAL A 29 6.26 20.27 -39.08
C VAL A 29 7.30 20.75 -40.09
N ASP A 30 8.34 21.46 -39.63
CA ASP A 30 9.45 21.94 -40.45
C ASP A 30 10.55 20.88 -40.67
N GLY A 31 10.36 19.68 -40.14
CA GLY A 31 11.33 18.57 -40.24
C GLY A 31 12.47 18.61 -39.21
N GLN A 32 12.49 19.57 -38.29
CA GLN A 32 13.48 19.63 -37.23
C GLN A 32 13.24 18.50 -36.21
N GLU A 33 14.30 17.78 -35.83
CA GLU A 33 14.23 16.79 -34.77
C GLU A 33 14.11 17.48 -33.40
N VAL A 34 13.02 17.18 -32.68
CA VAL A 34 12.71 17.72 -31.34
C VAL A 34 13.19 16.73 -30.27
N ILE A 35 12.90 15.46 -30.46
CA ILE A 35 13.32 14.37 -29.56
C ILE A 35 13.94 13.26 -30.42
N ALA A 36 15.18 12.90 -30.10
CA ALA A 36 15.97 11.91 -30.82
C ALA A 36 15.59 10.46 -30.41
N PRO A 37 15.98 9.46 -31.22
CA PRO A 37 15.67 8.07 -30.96
C PRO A 37 16.12 7.59 -29.57
N GLY A 38 15.19 6.99 -28.83
CA GLY A 38 15.43 6.39 -27.52
C GLY A 38 15.55 7.39 -26.34
N GLU A 39 15.45 8.71 -26.57
CA GLU A 39 15.53 9.70 -25.48
C GLU A 39 14.42 9.52 -24.44
N ILE A 40 13.20 9.17 -24.85
CA ILE A 40 12.06 8.98 -23.93
C ILE A 40 12.33 7.80 -22.99
N GLN A 41 12.80 6.67 -23.50
CA GLN A 41 13.12 5.48 -22.69
C GLN A 41 14.31 5.73 -21.76
N ARG A 42 15.35 6.44 -22.23
CA ARG A 42 16.46 6.87 -21.36
C ARG A 42 15.99 7.85 -20.32
N GLY A 43 15.06 8.75 -20.66
CA GLY A 43 14.44 9.69 -19.73
C GLY A 43 13.65 9.00 -18.62
N GLN A 44 12.89 7.96 -18.95
CA GLN A 44 12.23 7.10 -17.97
C GLN A 44 13.26 6.47 -17.02
N ALA A 45 14.36 5.93 -17.54
CA ALA A 45 15.42 5.34 -16.72
C ALA A 45 16.13 6.37 -15.83
N VAL A 46 16.33 7.59 -16.29
CA VAL A 46 16.88 8.70 -15.47
C VAL A 46 15.93 9.01 -14.31
N TRP A 47 14.64 9.20 -14.60
CA TRP A 47 13.61 9.45 -13.59
C TRP A 47 13.59 8.33 -12.54
N GLN A 48 13.57 7.06 -12.95
CA GLN A 48 13.61 5.91 -12.04
C GLN A 48 14.85 5.93 -11.15
N SER A 49 16.04 6.19 -11.71
CA SER A 49 17.30 6.19 -10.96
C SER A 49 17.38 7.24 -9.85
N LEU A 50 16.62 8.33 -9.96
CA LEU A 50 16.52 9.41 -8.97
C LEU A 50 15.50 9.11 -7.85
N GLY A 51 14.80 7.98 -7.94
CA GLY A 51 13.73 7.60 -7.01
C GLY A 51 12.35 7.52 -7.66
N GLY A 52 12.23 7.80 -8.96
CA GLY A 52 11.02 7.58 -9.74
C GLY A 52 9.77 8.24 -9.12
N GLN A 53 8.78 7.45 -8.81
CA GLN A 53 7.54 7.90 -8.17
C GLN A 53 7.76 8.59 -6.81
N SER A 54 8.93 8.44 -6.19
CA SER A 54 9.24 9.13 -4.93
C SER A 54 9.78 10.56 -5.10
N ILE A 55 10.10 11.03 -6.33
CA ILE A 55 10.45 12.42 -6.60
C ILE A 55 9.33 13.26 -7.22
N GLY A 56 8.14 12.72 -7.30
CA GLY A 56 6.94 13.29 -7.92
C GLY A 56 6.13 12.19 -8.57
N SER A 57 4.87 12.45 -8.90
CA SER A 57 4.02 11.43 -9.51
C SER A 57 4.05 11.49 -11.04
N ILE A 58 3.71 10.35 -11.65
CA ILE A 58 3.35 10.21 -13.07
C ILE A 58 1.98 9.54 -13.11
N PHE A 59 1.05 10.08 -13.88
CA PHE A 59 -0.34 9.62 -13.96
C PHE A 59 -1.02 9.52 -12.58
N GLY A 60 -0.67 10.41 -11.65
CA GLY A 60 -1.20 10.44 -10.30
C GLY A 60 -0.59 9.41 -9.34
N HIS A 61 0.34 8.56 -9.77
CA HIS A 61 1.01 7.59 -8.92
C HIS A 61 2.37 8.11 -8.45
N GLY A 62 2.55 8.25 -7.14
CA GLY A 62 3.82 8.66 -6.54
C GLY A 62 3.68 9.65 -5.39
N ALA A 63 4.76 10.40 -5.14
CA ALA A 63 4.91 11.34 -4.05
C ALA A 63 3.99 12.56 -4.16
N TYR A 64 3.70 13.20 -3.02
CA TYR A 64 2.70 14.26 -2.91
C TYR A 64 3.31 15.67 -2.69
N VAL A 65 4.60 15.80 -2.41
CA VAL A 65 5.26 17.10 -2.17
C VAL A 65 5.62 17.78 -3.48
N ALA A 66 6.19 17.03 -4.42
CA ALA A 66 6.43 17.52 -5.78
C ALA A 66 5.17 17.38 -6.64
N PRO A 67 5.07 18.07 -7.79
CA PRO A 67 3.96 17.94 -8.72
C PRO A 67 3.75 16.54 -9.27
N ASP A 68 2.61 16.33 -9.93
CA ASP A 68 2.49 15.31 -10.95
C ASP A 68 3.13 15.83 -12.24
N TRP A 69 4.21 15.19 -12.68
CA TRP A 69 4.99 15.69 -13.82
C TRP A 69 4.23 15.62 -15.13
N SER A 70 3.24 14.71 -15.26
CA SER A 70 2.37 14.65 -16.44
C SER A 70 1.42 15.85 -16.47
N ALA A 71 0.79 16.17 -15.34
CA ALA A 71 -0.15 17.29 -15.21
C ALA A 71 0.55 18.64 -15.24
N ASP A 72 1.69 18.79 -14.54
CA ASP A 72 2.45 20.05 -14.49
C ASP A 72 3.02 20.40 -15.86
N TRP A 73 3.57 19.41 -16.60
CA TRP A 73 4.02 19.65 -17.97
C TRP A 73 2.86 20.05 -18.88
N LEU A 74 1.77 19.32 -18.83
CA LEU A 74 0.60 19.58 -19.65
C LEU A 74 0.08 21.01 -19.52
N HIS A 75 -0.09 21.46 -18.28
CA HIS A 75 -0.55 22.80 -17.98
C HIS A 75 0.43 23.87 -18.48
N ARG A 76 1.73 23.70 -18.19
CA ARG A 76 2.76 24.67 -18.65
C ARG A 76 2.88 24.73 -20.17
N GLU A 77 2.76 23.61 -20.87
CA GLU A 77 2.75 23.56 -22.34
C GLU A 77 1.53 24.32 -22.88
N ALA A 78 0.35 24.07 -22.28
CA ALA A 78 -0.89 24.76 -22.65
C ALA A 78 -0.80 26.28 -22.46
N GLU A 79 -0.33 26.73 -21.28
CA GLU A 79 -0.13 28.17 -21.01
C GLU A 79 0.90 28.81 -21.95
N TYR A 80 2.03 28.13 -22.20
CA TYR A 80 3.04 28.65 -23.12
C TYR A 80 2.46 28.87 -24.51
N ILE A 81 1.73 27.89 -25.05
CA ILE A 81 1.12 27.97 -26.39
C ILE A 81 0.08 29.11 -26.45
N LEU A 82 -0.81 29.19 -25.46
CA LEU A 82 -1.84 30.24 -25.39
C LEU A 82 -1.22 31.65 -25.33
N ASN A 83 -0.22 31.84 -24.48
CA ASN A 83 0.47 33.13 -24.35
C ASN A 83 1.26 33.47 -25.64
N ARG A 84 1.90 32.49 -26.27
CA ARG A 84 2.62 32.68 -27.53
C ARG A 84 1.70 33.13 -28.66
N TRP A 85 0.57 32.44 -28.84
CA TRP A 85 -0.42 32.82 -29.83
C TRP A 85 -1.08 34.16 -29.56
N SER A 86 -1.38 34.47 -28.28
CA SER A 86 -1.96 35.74 -27.87
C SER A 86 -1.05 36.92 -28.18
N ARG A 87 0.24 36.79 -27.82
CA ARG A 87 1.24 37.83 -28.09
C ARG A 87 1.43 38.05 -29.61
N GLU A 88 1.43 37.01 -30.41
CA GLU A 88 1.54 37.10 -31.87
C GLU A 88 0.32 37.78 -32.51
N ALA A 89 -0.89 37.48 -32.05
CA ALA A 89 -2.13 37.97 -32.65
C ALA A 89 -2.60 39.32 -32.08
N ASN A 90 -2.37 39.57 -30.76
CA ASN A 90 -2.99 40.70 -30.05
C ASN A 90 -1.97 41.56 -29.31
N GLY A 91 -0.67 41.19 -29.27
CA GLY A 91 0.38 41.90 -28.55
C GLY A 91 0.33 41.85 -27.02
N THR A 92 -0.59 41.04 -26.45
CA THR A 92 -0.83 40.92 -25.01
C THR A 92 -0.85 39.46 -24.56
N ASP A 93 -0.73 39.23 -23.25
CA ASP A 93 -0.85 37.89 -22.68
C ASP A 93 -2.29 37.36 -22.75
N TYR A 94 -2.44 36.03 -22.83
CA TYR A 94 -3.71 35.34 -22.94
C TYR A 94 -4.70 35.73 -21.83
N ALA A 95 -4.26 35.87 -20.60
CA ALA A 95 -5.09 36.27 -19.47
C ALA A 95 -5.73 37.66 -19.61
N SER A 96 -5.16 38.53 -20.45
CA SER A 96 -5.67 39.90 -20.71
C SER A 96 -6.68 39.97 -21.82
N LEU A 97 -6.97 38.86 -22.51
CA LEU A 97 -7.94 38.81 -23.61
C LEU A 97 -9.39 38.80 -23.12
N SER A 98 -10.33 39.20 -24.01
CA SER A 98 -11.77 39.03 -23.73
C SER A 98 -12.13 37.53 -23.60
N ALA A 99 -13.24 37.25 -22.94
CA ALA A 99 -13.72 35.86 -22.73
C ALA A 99 -13.92 35.13 -24.08
N GLU A 100 -14.40 35.81 -25.09
CA GLU A 100 -14.64 35.25 -26.44
C GLU A 100 -13.29 34.89 -27.11
N GLN A 101 -12.29 35.76 -27.00
CA GLN A 101 -10.96 35.51 -27.54
C GLN A 101 -10.29 34.35 -26.80
N GLN A 102 -10.40 34.34 -25.47
CA GLN A 102 -9.88 33.24 -24.67
C GLN A 102 -10.53 31.89 -25.05
N ALA A 103 -11.85 31.88 -25.27
CA ALA A 103 -12.58 30.67 -25.69
C ALA A 103 -12.11 30.18 -27.07
N ALA A 104 -11.92 31.11 -28.06
CA ALA A 104 -11.42 30.75 -29.37
C ALA A 104 -9.99 30.14 -29.31
N PHE A 105 -9.11 30.73 -28.52
CA PHE A 105 -7.74 30.18 -28.32
C PHE A 105 -7.77 28.84 -27.61
N ARG A 106 -8.63 28.64 -26.61
CA ARG A 106 -8.79 27.34 -25.94
C ARG A 106 -9.26 26.25 -26.88
N GLU A 107 -10.24 26.55 -27.74
CA GLU A 107 -10.72 25.55 -28.71
C GLU A 107 -9.60 25.19 -29.71
N ARG A 108 -8.83 26.18 -30.18
CA ARG A 108 -7.65 25.94 -31.03
C ARG A 108 -6.62 25.08 -30.32
N LEU A 109 -6.30 25.36 -29.02
CA LEU A 109 -5.38 24.59 -28.23
C LEU A 109 -5.85 23.16 -28.03
N LYS A 110 -7.14 22.97 -27.75
CA LYS A 110 -7.75 21.66 -27.63
C LYS A 110 -7.57 20.83 -28.91
N GLN A 111 -7.80 21.42 -30.08
CA GLN A 111 -7.55 20.74 -31.35
C GLN A 111 -6.05 20.41 -31.52
N GLU A 112 -5.17 21.35 -31.22
CA GLU A 112 -3.71 21.18 -31.33
C GLU A 112 -3.20 20.02 -30.48
N LEU A 113 -3.59 19.93 -29.20
CA LEU A 113 -3.05 18.96 -28.26
C LEU A 113 -3.74 17.59 -28.34
N ARG A 114 -5.06 17.55 -28.65
CA ARG A 114 -5.83 16.31 -28.69
C ARG A 114 -5.73 15.56 -30.01
N THR A 115 -5.30 16.21 -31.08
CA THR A 115 -5.10 15.55 -32.39
C THR A 115 -3.93 14.58 -32.30
N ASN A 116 -4.20 13.31 -32.62
CA ASN A 116 -3.18 12.29 -32.62
C ASN A 116 -2.38 12.35 -33.94
N THR A 117 -1.14 12.80 -33.85
CA THR A 117 -0.20 12.93 -34.98
C THR A 117 0.83 11.82 -35.03
N TYR A 118 0.62 10.72 -34.30
CA TYR A 118 1.49 9.56 -34.33
C TYR A 118 1.30 8.78 -35.65
N ASP A 119 2.38 8.63 -36.39
CA ASP A 119 2.46 7.79 -37.57
C ASP A 119 3.00 6.39 -37.19
N PRO A 120 2.18 5.34 -37.22
CA PRO A 120 2.60 4.00 -36.79
C PRO A 120 3.61 3.35 -37.73
N VAL A 121 3.68 3.77 -39.01
CA VAL A 121 4.62 3.23 -39.98
C VAL A 121 6.03 3.80 -39.73
N LYS A 122 6.11 5.11 -39.53
CA LYS A 122 7.37 5.81 -39.22
C LYS A 122 7.73 5.74 -37.75
N GLN A 123 6.81 5.31 -36.89
CA GLN A 123 6.90 5.36 -35.43
C GLN A 123 7.32 6.75 -34.92
N GLN A 124 6.69 7.78 -35.47
CA GLN A 124 7.06 9.17 -35.29
C GLN A 124 5.85 10.00 -34.87
N ILE A 125 6.05 10.96 -33.97
CA ILE A 125 5.08 12.02 -33.69
C ILE A 125 5.52 13.29 -34.41
N THR A 126 4.59 13.98 -35.05
CA THR A 126 4.83 15.29 -35.66
C THR A 126 4.15 16.36 -34.80
N VAL A 127 4.91 17.37 -34.35
CA VAL A 127 4.39 18.47 -33.54
C VAL A 127 4.45 19.79 -34.30
N SER A 128 3.60 20.74 -33.97
CA SER A 128 3.67 22.09 -34.51
C SER A 128 4.93 22.80 -34.04
N ARG A 129 5.28 23.90 -34.71
CA ARG A 129 6.44 24.72 -34.37
C ARG A 129 6.35 25.26 -32.92
N VAL A 130 5.18 25.74 -32.52
CA VAL A 130 4.96 26.27 -31.16
C VAL A 130 5.15 25.20 -30.07
N ARG A 131 4.76 23.94 -30.34
CA ARG A 131 5.02 22.82 -29.40
C ARG A 131 6.51 22.49 -29.31
N ALA A 132 7.25 22.56 -30.43
CA ALA A 132 8.70 22.37 -30.43
C ALA A 132 9.42 23.48 -29.63
N GLU A 133 8.96 24.74 -29.76
CA GLU A 133 9.43 25.86 -28.94
C GLU A 133 9.10 25.65 -27.45
N ALA A 134 7.84 25.26 -27.13
CA ALA A 134 7.40 24.95 -25.77
C ALA A 134 8.27 23.86 -25.13
N PHE A 135 8.54 22.76 -25.85
CA PHE A 135 9.43 21.69 -25.38
C PHE A 135 10.81 22.24 -24.96
N THR A 136 11.38 23.10 -25.79
CA THR A 136 12.72 23.67 -25.53
C THR A 136 12.74 24.49 -24.23
N VAL A 137 11.73 25.35 -24.04
CA VAL A 137 11.61 26.20 -22.85
C VAL A 137 11.35 25.37 -21.60
N LEU A 138 10.40 24.43 -21.67
CA LEU A 138 10.05 23.60 -20.51
C LEU A 138 11.15 22.61 -20.15
N SER A 139 11.85 22.03 -21.13
CA SER A 139 13.02 21.20 -20.85
C SER A 139 14.08 21.96 -20.05
N GLN A 140 14.30 23.23 -20.38
CA GLN A 140 15.24 24.08 -19.61
C GLN A 140 14.73 24.36 -18.20
N TYR A 141 13.42 24.58 -18.02
CA TYR A 141 12.81 24.75 -16.69
C TYR A 141 13.03 23.51 -15.81
N TYR A 142 12.67 22.30 -16.29
CA TYR A 142 12.83 21.07 -15.49
C TYR A 142 14.30 20.73 -15.21
N LYS A 143 15.21 20.97 -16.16
CA LYS A 143 16.66 20.88 -15.90
C LYS A 143 17.08 21.78 -14.74
N GLY A 144 16.56 23.01 -14.71
CA GLY A 144 16.80 23.96 -13.61
C GLY A 144 16.28 23.46 -12.27
N VAL A 145 15.06 22.90 -12.24
CA VAL A 145 14.45 22.32 -11.02
C VAL A 145 15.35 21.27 -10.37
N PHE A 146 15.91 20.36 -11.15
CA PHE A 146 16.73 19.26 -10.62
C PHE A 146 18.21 19.62 -10.43
N ALA A 147 18.73 20.59 -11.17
CA ALA A 147 20.11 21.06 -11.00
C ALA A 147 20.26 22.03 -9.83
N SER A 148 19.38 23.03 -9.75
CA SER A 148 19.43 24.07 -8.71
C SER A 148 18.66 23.69 -7.45
N GLY A 149 17.81 22.68 -7.51
CA GLY A 149 16.87 22.30 -6.47
C GLY A 149 15.65 23.20 -6.42
N LYS A 150 14.61 22.75 -5.70
CA LYS A 150 13.40 23.53 -5.42
C LYS A 150 12.80 23.12 -4.08
N ASP A 151 12.93 23.98 -3.08
CA ASP A 151 12.47 23.70 -1.71
C ASP A 151 10.98 23.34 -1.64
N ALA A 152 10.14 24.05 -2.39
CA ALA A 152 8.71 23.79 -2.46
C ALA A 152 8.35 22.36 -2.92
N TYR A 153 9.29 21.67 -3.57
CA TYR A 153 9.13 20.30 -4.07
C TYR A 153 9.98 19.29 -3.29
N ALA A 154 10.69 19.72 -2.25
CA ALA A 154 11.66 18.93 -1.50
C ALA A 154 12.72 18.27 -2.41
N ILE A 155 13.12 18.96 -3.49
CA ILE A 155 14.19 18.55 -4.39
C ILE A 155 15.45 19.33 -3.99
N PRO A 156 16.51 18.64 -3.50
CA PRO A 156 17.74 19.33 -3.09
C PRO A 156 18.55 19.83 -4.29
N PRO A 157 19.36 20.88 -4.11
CA PRO A 157 20.34 21.31 -5.11
C PRO A 157 21.28 20.15 -5.50
N GLY A 158 21.55 20.04 -6.79
CA GLY A 158 22.45 19.00 -7.31
C GLY A 158 21.84 17.61 -7.43
N ALA A 159 20.51 17.47 -7.33
CA ALA A 159 19.83 16.19 -7.51
C ALA A 159 20.14 15.58 -8.89
N LEU A 160 20.22 16.39 -9.95
CA LEU A 160 20.68 16.00 -11.28
C LEU A 160 21.38 17.16 -11.96
N THR A 161 22.71 17.10 -12.05
CA THR A 161 23.54 18.16 -12.65
C THR A 161 23.91 17.89 -14.10
N ASP A 162 23.82 16.64 -14.56
CA ASP A 162 24.11 16.28 -15.96
C ASP A 162 23.01 16.82 -16.89
N ALA A 163 23.40 17.76 -17.75
CA ALA A 163 22.50 18.45 -18.66
C ALA A 163 21.86 17.52 -19.70
N THR A 164 22.56 16.47 -20.15
CA THR A 164 22.05 15.49 -21.12
C THR A 164 20.97 14.63 -20.45
N ARG A 165 21.25 14.06 -19.29
CA ARG A 165 20.28 13.27 -18.52
C ARG A 165 19.08 14.12 -18.09
N GLY A 166 19.29 15.39 -17.73
CA GLY A 166 18.18 16.32 -17.42
C GLY A 166 17.28 16.57 -18.63
N ARG A 167 17.86 16.68 -19.84
CA ARG A 167 17.08 16.75 -21.08
C ARG A 167 16.32 15.45 -21.33
N GLU A 168 16.98 14.30 -21.23
CA GLU A 168 16.34 13.00 -21.41
C GLU A 168 15.14 12.81 -20.45
N MET A 169 15.30 13.14 -19.17
CA MET A 169 14.19 13.11 -18.21
C MET A 169 13.03 14.04 -18.63
N SER A 170 13.34 15.22 -19.17
CA SER A 170 12.33 16.14 -19.70
C SER A 170 11.57 15.55 -20.89
N THR A 171 12.19 14.74 -21.74
CA THR A 171 11.48 14.05 -22.85
C THR A 171 10.49 13.02 -22.33
N PHE A 172 10.79 12.36 -21.23
CA PHE A 172 9.87 11.44 -20.58
C PHE A 172 8.65 12.17 -20.00
N PHE A 173 8.86 13.30 -19.31
CA PHE A 173 7.75 14.13 -18.79
C PHE A 173 6.87 14.67 -19.92
N TRP A 174 7.47 15.15 -21.01
CA TRP A 174 6.74 15.55 -22.20
C TRP A 174 5.89 14.41 -22.78
N TRP A 175 6.48 13.22 -22.89
CA TRP A 175 5.75 12.07 -23.45
C TRP A 175 4.57 11.66 -22.55
N THR A 176 4.71 11.66 -21.23
CA THR A 176 3.61 11.38 -20.30
C THR A 176 2.50 12.43 -20.41
N SER A 177 2.85 13.69 -20.59
CA SER A 177 1.91 14.77 -20.86
C SER A 177 1.20 14.59 -22.21
N TRP A 178 1.92 14.20 -23.26
CA TRP A 178 1.33 13.87 -24.56
C TRP A 178 0.31 12.73 -24.45
N VAL A 179 0.59 11.71 -23.69
CA VAL A 179 -0.34 10.59 -23.38
C VAL A 179 -1.63 11.11 -22.69
N CYS A 180 -1.51 12.10 -21.83
CA CYS A 180 -2.64 12.71 -21.11
C CYS A 180 -3.50 13.62 -22.00
N ALA A 181 -2.93 14.21 -23.03
CA ALA A 181 -3.60 15.17 -23.90
C ALA A 181 -4.16 14.55 -25.17
N THR A 182 -3.46 13.58 -25.77
CA THR A 182 -3.73 13.08 -27.10
C THR A 182 -4.81 12.00 -27.12
N ASN A 183 -5.76 12.12 -28.03
CA ASN A 183 -6.83 11.13 -28.20
C ASN A 183 -6.31 9.80 -28.71
N ARG A 184 -6.95 8.72 -28.29
CA ARG A 184 -6.76 7.39 -28.88
C ARG A 184 -7.15 7.41 -30.35
N PRO A 185 -6.54 6.57 -31.20
CA PRO A 185 -6.93 6.49 -32.60
C PRO A 185 -8.41 6.15 -32.76
N GLY A 186 -9.14 7.05 -33.47
CA GLY A 186 -10.56 6.87 -33.73
C GLY A 186 -11.51 7.19 -32.55
N GLU A 187 -10.99 7.65 -31.41
CA GLU A 187 -11.78 7.98 -30.23
C GLU A 187 -11.66 9.48 -29.88
N ALA A 188 -12.64 9.99 -29.14
CA ALA A 188 -12.62 11.35 -28.57
C ALA A 188 -12.09 11.37 -27.13
N ILE A 189 -11.40 10.31 -26.71
CA ILE A 189 -10.91 10.09 -25.36
C ILE A 189 -9.40 9.93 -25.42
N THR A 190 -8.67 10.55 -24.47
CA THR A 190 -7.21 10.44 -24.40
C THR A 190 -6.77 9.04 -23.96
N TYR A 191 -5.48 8.72 -24.11
CA TYR A 191 -4.94 7.44 -23.64
C TYR A 191 -5.14 7.21 -22.12
N THR A 192 -5.27 8.29 -21.33
CA THR A 192 -5.51 8.26 -19.89
C THR A 192 -6.99 8.47 -19.50
N ASN A 193 -7.96 8.22 -20.41
CA ASN A 193 -9.39 8.50 -20.17
C ASN A 193 -9.64 9.95 -19.73
N ASN A 194 -9.00 10.90 -20.41
CA ASN A 194 -9.04 12.35 -20.18
C ASN A 194 -8.44 12.83 -18.83
N TRP A 195 -7.75 11.99 -18.09
CA TRP A 195 -7.00 12.44 -16.92
C TRP A 195 -5.66 13.09 -17.35
N PRO A 196 -5.15 14.10 -16.67
CA PRO A 196 -5.68 14.83 -15.53
C PRO A 196 -6.80 15.80 -15.92
N HIS A 197 -7.56 16.28 -14.93
CA HIS A 197 -8.46 17.40 -15.16
C HIS A 197 -7.65 18.64 -15.55
N GLU A 198 -7.86 19.10 -16.79
CA GLU A 198 -7.20 20.28 -17.36
C GLU A 198 -8.21 21.08 -18.19
N PRO A 199 -8.77 22.15 -17.61
CA PRO A 199 -9.82 22.95 -18.27
C PRO A 199 -9.37 23.59 -19.58
N LEU A 200 -8.07 23.91 -19.74
CA LEU A 200 -7.55 24.58 -20.94
C LEU A 200 -7.67 23.75 -22.20
N ILE A 201 -7.63 22.42 -22.08
CA ILE A 201 -7.73 21.49 -23.21
C ILE A 201 -9.02 20.66 -23.20
N GLY A 202 -9.94 20.95 -22.26
CA GLY A 202 -11.21 20.25 -22.13
C GLY A 202 -11.08 18.80 -21.64
N ASN A 203 -10.07 18.48 -20.86
CA ASN A 203 -9.98 17.21 -20.14
C ASN A 203 -10.98 17.22 -18.99
N VAL A 204 -12.05 16.46 -19.16
CA VAL A 204 -13.14 16.25 -18.17
C VAL A 204 -13.45 14.77 -18.06
N PRO A 205 -14.07 14.30 -16.96
CA PRO A 205 -14.46 12.90 -16.81
C PRO A 205 -15.23 12.38 -18.01
N THR A 206 -14.90 11.18 -18.47
CA THR A 206 -15.61 10.55 -19.59
C THR A 206 -17.01 10.09 -19.17
N ALA A 207 -17.94 9.97 -20.12
CA ALA A 207 -19.27 9.39 -19.84
C ALA A 207 -19.16 7.98 -19.23
N SER A 208 -18.18 7.19 -19.64
CA SER A 208 -17.88 5.88 -19.08
C SER A 208 -17.50 5.99 -17.60
N ALA A 209 -16.65 6.96 -17.23
CA ALA A 209 -16.28 7.16 -15.83
C ALA A 209 -17.49 7.51 -14.95
N VAL A 210 -18.39 8.38 -15.45
CA VAL A 210 -19.64 8.74 -14.74
C VAL A 210 -20.54 7.53 -14.58
N MET A 211 -20.80 6.81 -15.67
CA MET A 211 -21.68 5.64 -15.67
C MET A 211 -21.20 4.56 -14.69
N TRP A 212 -19.93 4.17 -14.76
CA TRP A 212 -19.39 3.13 -13.89
C TRP A 212 -19.27 3.57 -12.44
N SER A 213 -19.16 4.87 -12.16
CA SER A 213 -19.26 5.38 -10.78
C SER A 213 -20.65 5.18 -10.20
N ILE A 214 -21.71 5.46 -10.99
CA ILE A 214 -23.09 5.23 -10.56
C ILE A 214 -23.32 3.74 -10.33
N PHE A 215 -22.88 2.89 -11.28
CA PHE A 215 -23.01 1.45 -11.15
C PHE A 215 -22.28 0.89 -9.92
N SER A 216 -21.07 1.38 -9.61
CA SER A 216 -20.32 0.94 -8.42
C SER A 216 -21.07 1.21 -7.11
N ILE A 217 -21.74 2.36 -7.01
CA ILE A 217 -22.56 2.70 -5.84
C ILE A 217 -23.79 1.80 -5.75
N ILE A 218 -24.47 1.57 -6.86
CA ILE A 218 -25.65 0.66 -6.92
C ILE A 218 -25.24 -0.74 -6.52
N LEU A 219 -24.12 -1.25 -7.04
CA LEU A 219 -23.62 -2.59 -6.73
C LEU A 219 -23.19 -2.73 -5.27
N LEU A 220 -22.55 -1.72 -4.68
CA LEU A 220 -22.24 -1.71 -3.26
C LEU A 220 -23.49 -1.82 -2.41
N LEU A 221 -24.50 -0.97 -2.67
CA LEU A 221 -25.75 -0.97 -1.92
C LEU A 221 -26.53 -2.27 -2.10
N ALA A 222 -26.57 -2.80 -3.32
CA ALA A 222 -27.20 -4.11 -3.61
C ALA A 222 -26.46 -5.26 -2.89
N GLY A 223 -25.11 -5.23 -2.90
CA GLY A 223 -24.27 -6.23 -2.22
C GLY A 223 -24.46 -6.20 -0.71
N ILE A 224 -24.47 -5.01 -0.09
CA ILE A 224 -24.76 -4.84 1.35
C ILE A 224 -26.19 -5.34 1.65
N GLY A 225 -27.17 -4.97 0.83
CA GLY A 225 -28.56 -5.41 0.98
C GLY A 225 -28.69 -6.94 0.91
N ALA A 226 -28.01 -7.57 -0.06
CA ALA A 226 -27.99 -9.02 -0.19
C ALA A 226 -27.33 -9.70 1.02
N LEU A 227 -26.24 -9.13 1.54
CA LEU A 227 -25.57 -9.62 2.73
C LEU A 227 -26.45 -9.54 3.98
N VAL A 228 -27.12 -8.40 4.20
CA VAL A 228 -28.05 -8.21 5.33
C VAL A 228 -29.22 -9.19 5.24
N TRP A 229 -29.77 -9.37 4.04
CA TRP A 229 -30.85 -10.35 3.80
C TRP A 229 -30.37 -11.77 4.09
N TYR A 230 -29.19 -12.16 3.61
CA TYR A 230 -28.60 -13.47 3.87
C TYR A 230 -28.41 -13.72 5.37
N MET A 231 -27.82 -12.77 6.09
CA MET A 231 -27.60 -12.85 7.55
C MET A 231 -28.92 -12.93 8.33
N GLY A 232 -29.96 -12.22 7.88
CA GLY A 232 -31.29 -12.26 8.49
C GLY A 232 -32.03 -13.58 8.23
N SER A 233 -31.72 -14.26 7.13
CA SER A 233 -32.32 -15.53 6.75
C SER A 233 -31.63 -16.77 7.36
N GLU A 234 -30.34 -16.66 7.71
CA GLU A 234 -29.64 -17.74 8.40
C GLU A 234 -30.17 -17.92 9.83
N LYS A 235 -30.72 -19.08 10.13
CA LYS A 235 -31.00 -19.44 11.53
C LYS A 235 -29.68 -19.57 12.25
N LYS A 236 -29.44 -18.72 13.27
CA LYS A 236 -28.30 -18.90 14.16
C LYS A 236 -28.40 -20.28 14.80
N GLU A 237 -27.64 -21.24 14.28
CA GLU A 237 -27.28 -22.40 15.06
C GLU A 237 -26.43 -21.90 16.22
N SER A 238 -27.00 -21.83 17.43
CA SER A 238 -26.25 -21.49 18.62
C SER A 238 -25.35 -22.69 18.94
N GLU A 239 -24.20 -22.77 18.24
CA GLU A 239 -23.11 -23.59 18.73
C GLU A 239 -22.61 -22.94 20.00
N SER A 240 -23.08 -23.38 21.16
CA SER A 240 -22.49 -23.03 22.45
C SER A 240 -21.14 -23.75 22.55
N ASN A 241 -20.07 -23.12 22.01
CA ASN A 241 -18.73 -23.57 22.33
C ASN A 241 -18.50 -23.29 23.81
N GLU A 242 -18.42 -24.36 24.61
CA GLU A 242 -18.00 -24.20 26.00
C GLU A 242 -16.55 -23.74 26.00
N ILE A 243 -16.33 -22.50 26.45
CA ILE A 243 -15.00 -21.92 26.54
C ILE A 243 -14.24 -22.73 27.61
N PRO A 244 -13.00 -23.22 27.33
CA PRO A 244 -12.26 -24.01 28.28
C PRO A 244 -11.99 -23.24 29.58
N LEU A 245 -12.02 -23.94 30.72
CA LEU A 245 -11.79 -23.36 32.04
C LEU A 245 -10.32 -22.90 32.24
N ARG A 246 -9.38 -23.41 31.44
CA ARG A 246 -7.95 -23.09 31.50
C ARG A 246 -7.42 -22.80 30.11
N ASP A 247 -6.38 -21.94 30.07
CA ASP A 247 -5.71 -21.62 28.82
C ASP A 247 -5.18 -22.91 28.13
N PRO A 248 -5.64 -23.23 26.90
CA PRO A 248 -5.22 -24.41 26.16
C PRO A 248 -3.74 -24.42 25.76
N LEU A 249 -3.07 -23.28 25.80
CA LEU A 249 -1.63 -23.15 25.47
C LEU A 249 -0.73 -23.34 26.68
N LEU A 250 -1.28 -23.38 27.90
CA LEU A 250 -0.49 -23.73 29.08
C LEU A 250 0.07 -25.13 28.94
N GLY A 251 1.41 -25.25 29.10
CA GLY A 251 2.10 -26.54 28.95
C GLY A 251 2.50 -26.90 27.53
N MET A 252 2.30 -26.00 26.55
CA MET A 252 2.83 -26.20 25.20
C MET A 252 4.37 -26.23 25.22
N ASN A 253 4.95 -27.35 24.77
CA ASN A 253 6.42 -27.48 24.64
C ASN A 253 6.89 -26.64 23.44
N VAL A 254 7.57 -25.53 23.72
CA VAL A 254 8.14 -24.66 22.69
C VAL A 254 9.36 -25.31 22.06
N THR A 255 9.33 -25.51 20.76
CA THR A 255 10.41 -26.14 19.99
C THR A 255 11.61 -25.17 19.80
N PRO A 256 12.82 -25.70 19.49
CA PRO A 256 13.98 -24.87 19.18
C PRO A 256 13.78 -23.89 18.02
N SER A 257 13.01 -24.25 16.97
CA SER A 257 12.70 -23.34 15.87
C SER A 257 11.74 -22.24 16.29
N GLN A 258 10.75 -22.54 17.12
CA GLN A 258 9.85 -21.52 17.69
C GLN A 258 10.61 -20.50 18.56
N ARG A 259 11.60 -20.95 19.36
CA ARG A 259 12.50 -20.02 20.06
C ARG A 259 13.29 -19.14 19.11
N ALA A 260 13.77 -19.71 18.01
CA ALA A 260 14.52 -18.96 17.01
C ALA A 260 13.68 -17.89 16.29
N THR A 261 12.35 -18.04 16.23
CA THR A 261 11.49 -16.99 15.65
C THR A 261 11.39 -15.74 16.52
N MET A 262 11.68 -15.81 17.80
CA MET A 262 11.57 -14.66 18.71
C MET A 262 12.46 -13.48 18.28
N LYS A 263 13.62 -13.73 17.68
CA LYS A 263 14.50 -12.69 17.14
C LYS A 263 13.90 -11.90 15.98
N TYR A 264 12.97 -12.51 15.20
CA TYR A 264 12.23 -11.81 14.14
C TYR A 264 11.32 -10.73 14.75
N PHE A 265 10.68 -11.01 15.87
CA PHE A 265 9.81 -10.02 16.53
C PHE A 265 10.59 -8.86 17.16
N ILE A 266 11.84 -9.08 17.56
CA ILE A 266 12.75 -7.99 17.95
C ILE A 266 13.03 -7.08 16.75
N ILE A 267 13.39 -7.66 15.58
CA ILE A 267 13.64 -6.89 14.36
C ILE A 267 12.36 -6.21 13.85
N VAL A 268 11.21 -6.87 13.88
CA VAL A 268 9.91 -6.25 13.57
C VAL A 268 9.73 -4.98 14.39
N THR A 269 9.93 -5.06 15.71
CA THR A 269 9.77 -3.91 16.61
C THR A 269 10.78 -2.79 16.30
N ALA A 270 12.04 -3.14 16.02
CA ALA A 270 13.05 -2.15 15.61
C ALA A 270 12.68 -1.47 14.29
N LEU A 271 12.21 -2.22 13.30
CA LEU A 271 11.79 -1.69 12.00
C LEU A 271 10.57 -0.79 12.13
N ILE A 272 9.59 -1.10 12.99
CA ILE A 272 8.44 -0.21 13.25
C ILE A 272 8.93 1.15 13.77
N VAL A 273 9.86 1.16 14.73
CA VAL A 273 10.44 2.39 15.28
C VAL A 273 11.14 3.20 14.19
N VAL A 274 11.99 2.56 13.38
CA VAL A 274 12.68 3.24 12.26
C VAL A 274 11.69 3.76 11.23
N GLN A 275 10.65 2.99 10.89
CA GLN A 275 9.62 3.42 9.94
C GLN A 275 8.90 4.69 10.40
N VAL A 276 8.56 4.77 11.69
CA VAL A 276 7.88 5.96 12.24
C VAL A 276 8.79 7.18 12.19
N ILE A 277 10.08 7.02 12.49
CA ILE A 277 11.07 8.10 12.33
C ILE A 277 11.16 8.56 10.88
N MET A 278 11.24 7.61 9.92
CA MET A 278 11.25 7.95 8.49
C MET A 278 9.95 8.61 8.03
N GLY A 279 8.81 8.21 8.59
CA GLY A 279 7.52 8.82 8.33
C GLY A 279 7.45 10.28 8.82
N ALA A 280 7.92 10.55 10.03
CA ALA A 280 8.02 11.90 10.59
C ALA A 280 8.92 12.80 9.73
N ILE A 281 10.10 12.30 9.32
CA ILE A 281 11.01 13.01 8.41
C ILE A 281 10.32 13.28 7.07
N THR A 282 9.67 12.27 6.48
CA THR A 282 8.97 12.41 5.19
C THR A 282 7.85 13.45 5.25
N ALA A 283 7.07 13.46 6.33
CA ALA A 283 6.01 14.44 6.54
C ALA A 283 6.58 15.87 6.71
N HIS A 284 7.71 16.00 7.41
CA HIS A 284 8.35 17.28 7.67
C HIS A 284 8.88 17.96 6.40
N TYR A 285 9.35 17.19 5.41
CA TYR A 285 9.72 17.73 4.09
C TYR A 285 8.55 18.46 3.39
N GLY A 286 7.32 18.08 3.67
CA GLY A 286 6.14 18.79 3.18
C GLY A 286 5.97 20.20 3.76
N VAL A 287 6.63 20.53 4.87
CA VAL A 287 6.50 21.82 5.61
C VAL A 287 7.71 22.72 5.39
N GLU A 288 8.93 22.18 5.56
CA GLU A 288 10.18 22.96 5.48
C GLU A 288 11.02 22.71 4.20
N GLY A 289 10.48 21.98 3.23
CA GLY A 289 11.21 21.69 2.00
C GLY A 289 12.45 20.82 2.26
N ASN A 290 13.65 21.31 1.92
CA ASN A 290 14.90 20.56 2.06
C ASN A 290 15.50 20.59 3.50
N GLY A 291 14.86 21.30 4.42
CA GLY A 291 15.27 21.44 5.81
C GLY A 291 14.59 20.43 6.76
N PHE A 292 15.15 20.34 7.97
CA PHE A 292 14.56 19.64 9.10
C PHE A 292 14.91 20.40 10.37
N TYR A 293 14.01 21.27 10.83
CA TYR A 293 14.29 22.19 11.96
C TYR A 293 15.63 22.94 11.83
N GLY A 294 15.88 23.50 10.64
CA GLY A 294 17.11 24.22 10.33
C GLY A 294 18.34 23.36 9.97
N ILE A 295 18.24 22.04 10.05
CA ILE A 295 19.30 21.12 9.61
C ILE A 295 19.12 20.84 8.10
N PRO A 296 20.15 20.97 7.24
CA PRO A 296 20.06 20.69 5.81
C PRO A 296 20.04 19.17 5.54
N LEU A 297 18.99 18.49 6.03
CA LEU A 297 18.90 17.04 6.05
C LEU A 297 18.85 16.45 4.63
N ALA A 298 18.22 17.12 3.68
CA ALA A 298 18.08 16.65 2.29
C ALA A 298 19.41 16.39 1.58
N LYS A 299 20.51 17.00 2.05
CA LYS A 299 21.86 16.74 1.54
C LYS A 299 22.29 15.29 1.74
N TYR A 300 21.87 14.66 2.84
CA TYR A 300 22.30 13.32 3.23
C TYR A 300 21.18 12.30 3.06
N LEU A 301 19.96 12.70 3.39
CA LEU A 301 18.75 11.87 3.34
C LEU A 301 17.66 12.66 2.58
N PRO A 302 17.71 12.74 1.24
CA PRO A 302 16.70 13.45 0.47
C PRO A 302 15.31 12.86 0.67
N TYR A 303 14.27 13.67 0.44
CA TYR A 303 12.86 13.28 0.57
C TYR A 303 12.55 11.92 -0.09
N SER A 304 13.06 11.70 -1.32
CA SER A 304 12.83 10.46 -2.04
C SER A 304 13.34 9.23 -1.28
N VAL A 305 14.52 9.31 -0.65
CA VAL A 305 15.07 8.21 0.16
C VAL A 305 14.27 8.02 1.44
N ALA A 306 13.96 9.10 2.16
CA ALA A 306 13.16 9.03 3.38
C ALA A 306 11.80 8.36 3.11
N ARG A 307 11.16 8.73 1.99
CA ARG A 307 9.89 8.17 1.56
C ARG A 307 10.00 6.70 1.13
N ILE A 308 10.99 6.35 0.31
CA ILE A 308 11.25 4.95 -0.08
C ILE A 308 11.45 4.10 1.17
N TRP A 309 12.30 4.54 2.09
CA TRP A 309 12.55 3.80 3.34
C TRP A 309 11.31 3.70 4.21
N HIS A 310 10.51 4.77 4.32
CA HIS A 310 9.24 4.72 5.07
C HIS A 310 8.31 3.64 4.53
N LEU A 311 8.15 3.53 3.22
CA LEU A 311 7.30 2.54 2.56
C LEU A 311 7.89 1.12 2.65
N GLN A 312 9.16 0.95 2.28
CA GLN A 312 9.80 -0.37 2.23
C GLN A 312 9.95 -0.99 3.63
N ILE A 313 10.35 -0.20 4.63
CA ILE A 313 10.45 -0.68 6.02
C ILE A 313 9.06 -1.09 6.53
N GLY A 314 8.00 -0.36 6.16
CA GLY A 314 6.62 -0.73 6.46
C GLY A 314 6.27 -2.12 5.94
N LEU A 315 6.53 -2.37 4.67
CA LEU A 315 6.30 -3.68 4.05
C LEU A 315 7.17 -4.78 4.69
N PHE A 316 8.43 -4.48 4.96
CA PHE A 316 9.35 -5.45 5.56
C PHE A 316 8.89 -5.92 6.94
N TRP A 317 8.52 -5.01 7.85
CA TRP A 317 8.15 -5.45 9.18
C TRP A 317 6.77 -6.11 9.23
N ILE A 318 5.80 -5.63 8.43
CA ILE A 318 4.48 -6.26 8.32
C ILE A 318 4.63 -7.69 7.82
N ALA A 319 5.27 -7.87 6.65
CA ALA A 319 5.48 -9.19 6.08
C ALA A 319 6.31 -10.09 7.00
N THR A 320 7.37 -9.56 7.63
CA THR A 320 8.20 -10.32 8.58
C THR A 320 7.40 -10.80 9.78
N SER A 321 6.53 -9.97 10.35
CA SER A 321 5.69 -10.37 11.48
C SER A 321 4.76 -11.52 11.12
N TRP A 322 4.13 -11.46 9.95
CA TRP A 322 3.20 -12.49 9.48
C TRP A 322 3.92 -13.79 9.12
N LEU A 323 5.04 -13.70 8.40
CA LEU A 323 5.82 -14.87 8.02
C LEU A 323 6.48 -15.54 9.23
N ALA A 324 6.95 -14.76 10.21
CA ALA A 324 7.48 -15.27 11.47
C ALA A 324 6.38 -15.98 12.28
N THR A 325 5.15 -15.45 12.29
CA THR A 325 4.00 -16.13 12.89
C THR A 325 3.75 -17.48 12.21
N GLY A 326 3.82 -17.54 10.88
CA GLY A 326 3.74 -18.79 10.11
C GLY A 326 4.82 -19.82 10.54
N LEU A 327 6.07 -19.37 10.70
CA LEU A 327 7.16 -20.22 11.20
C LEU A 327 6.94 -20.70 12.64
N PHE A 328 6.37 -19.85 13.50
CA PHE A 328 6.07 -20.19 14.88
C PHE A 328 4.93 -21.21 15.00
N VAL A 329 3.88 -21.02 14.20
CA VAL A 329 2.66 -21.83 14.26
C VAL A 329 2.84 -23.17 13.53
N ALA A 330 3.65 -23.26 12.49
CA ALA A 330 3.79 -24.47 11.68
C ALA A 330 4.23 -25.72 12.46
N PRO A 331 5.22 -25.72 13.37
CA PRO A 331 5.54 -26.88 14.21
C PRO A 331 4.41 -27.25 15.20
N ALA A 332 3.68 -26.25 15.71
CA ALA A 332 2.54 -26.48 16.59
C ALA A 332 1.36 -27.16 15.86
N ILE A 333 1.17 -26.85 14.58
CA ILE A 333 0.20 -27.51 13.70
C ILE A 333 0.67 -28.93 13.39
N GLY A 334 1.93 -29.10 13.01
CA GLY A 334 2.51 -30.38 12.60
C GLY A 334 2.68 -31.39 13.74
N GLY A 335 2.60 -30.93 14.99
CA GLY A 335 2.78 -31.75 16.20
C GLY A 335 4.24 -32.13 16.47
N SER A 336 5.18 -31.82 15.59
CA SER A 336 6.60 -32.09 15.74
C SER A 336 7.46 -31.13 14.92
N GLU A 337 8.71 -30.94 15.38
CA GLU A 337 9.69 -30.13 14.66
C GLU A 337 10.54 -31.00 13.70
N PRO A 338 10.57 -30.70 12.40
CA PRO A 338 11.46 -31.39 11.45
C PRO A 338 12.94 -31.20 11.80
N LYS A 339 13.75 -32.23 11.54
CA LYS A 339 15.21 -32.16 11.78
C LYS A 339 15.84 -30.98 11.02
N GLY A 340 16.60 -30.14 11.72
CA GLY A 340 17.27 -28.96 11.14
C GLY A 340 16.36 -27.75 10.94
N GLN A 341 15.11 -27.75 11.44
CA GLN A 341 14.18 -26.62 11.30
C GLN A 341 14.74 -25.35 11.91
N LYS A 342 15.31 -25.42 13.11
CA LYS A 342 15.97 -24.27 13.77
C LYS A 342 17.06 -23.65 12.89
N LEU A 343 17.94 -24.46 12.31
CA LEU A 343 18.98 -23.94 11.42
C LEU A 343 18.40 -23.22 10.20
N GLY A 344 17.34 -23.78 9.59
CA GLY A 344 16.64 -23.11 8.49
C GLY A 344 16.07 -21.75 8.90
N VAL A 345 15.45 -21.66 10.07
CA VAL A 345 14.94 -20.39 10.62
C VAL A 345 16.09 -19.40 10.89
N ASP A 346 17.24 -19.88 11.39
CA ASP A 346 18.41 -19.02 11.63
C ASP A 346 19.02 -18.49 10.32
N ILE A 347 19.13 -19.32 9.27
CA ILE A 347 19.62 -18.92 7.95
C ILE A 347 18.66 -17.89 7.32
N LEU A 348 17.35 -18.13 7.37
CA LEU A 348 16.35 -17.21 6.84
C LEU A 348 16.40 -15.85 7.55
N PHE A 349 16.67 -15.84 8.86
CA PHE A 349 16.88 -14.60 9.60
C PHE A 349 18.10 -13.83 9.09
N GLY A 350 19.23 -14.51 8.87
CA GLY A 350 20.41 -13.88 8.28
C GLY A 350 20.14 -13.30 6.88
N ALA A 351 19.39 -14.04 6.05
CA ALA A 351 18.99 -13.58 4.73
C ALA A 351 18.08 -12.34 4.81
N LEU A 352 17.13 -12.30 5.76
CA LEU A 352 16.29 -11.13 6.01
C LEU A 352 17.12 -9.88 6.34
N ILE A 353 18.07 -9.99 7.29
CA ILE A 353 18.93 -8.86 7.66
C ILE A 353 19.77 -8.39 6.47
N PHE A 354 20.29 -9.33 5.68
CA PHE A 354 21.07 -9.02 4.48
C PHE A 354 20.23 -8.27 3.42
N VAL A 355 19.01 -8.74 3.15
CA VAL A 355 18.13 -8.10 2.15
C VAL A 355 17.67 -6.74 2.64
N VAL A 356 17.19 -6.61 3.89
CA VAL A 356 16.72 -5.35 4.43
C VAL A 356 17.85 -4.32 4.48
N GLY A 357 18.98 -4.66 5.11
CA GLY A 357 20.11 -3.72 5.24
C GLY A 357 20.71 -3.36 3.88
N GLY A 358 20.94 -4.37 3.03
CA GLY A 358 21.53 -4.16 1.70
C GLY A 358 20.65 -3.34 0.76
N SER A 359 19.34 -3.59 0.75
CA SER A 359 18.42 -2.83 -0.10
C SER A 359 18.30 -1.36 0.31
N LEU A 360 18.17 -1.07 1.60
CA LEU A 360 18.11 0.31 2.10
C LEU A 360 19.38 1.10 1.75
N ILE A 361 20.56 0.48 1.95
CA ILE A 361 21.83 1.09 1.53
C ILE A 361 21.87 1.27 0.01
N GLY A 362 21.43 0.28 -0.74
CA GLY A 362 21.39 0.32 -2.19
C GLY A 362 20.49 1.46 -2.71
N GLU A 363 19.30 1.64 -2.15
CA GLU A 363 18.39 2.74 -2.49
C GLU A 363 19.02 4.12 -2.21
N LEU A 364 19.66 4.29 -1.05
CA LEU A 364 20.39 5.52 -0.72
C LEU A 364 21.49 5.82 -1.75
N LEU A 365 22.32 4.82 -2.07
CA LEU A 365 23.40 4.99 -3.05
C LEU A 365 22.87 5.23 -4.46
N GLY A 366 21.75 4.58 -4.83
CA GLY A 366 21.08 4.73 -6.11
C GLY A 366 20.58 6.16 -6.33
N VAL A 367 19.81 6.69 -5.38
CA VAL A 367 19.27 8.06 -5.44
C VAL A 367 20.39 9.10 -5.48
N HIS A 368 21.46 8.88 -4.73
CA HIS A 368 22.67 9.75 -4.79
C HIS A 368 23.54 9.53 -6.04
N GLN A 369 23.07 8.75 -7.01
CA GLN A 369 23.75 8.48 -8.30
C GLN A 369 25.17 7.87 -8.14
N LYS A 370 25.40 7.10 -7.05
CA LYS A 370 26.69 6.47 -6.75
C LYS A 370 26.85 5.09 -7.36
N LEU A 371 25.77 4.49 -7.88
CA LEU A 371 25.79 3.12 -8.44
C LEU A 371 26.04 3.08 -9.96
N GLY A 372 26.08 4.24 -10.64
CA GLY A 372 26.24 4.29 -12.11
C GLY A 372 25.23 3.36 -12.80
N GLU A 373 25.67 2.51 -13.73
CA GLU A 373 24.78 1.58 -14.47
C GLU A 373 24.16 0.45 -13.60
N LEU A 374 24.66 0.26 -12.37
CA LEU A 374 24.16 -0.76 -11.45
C LEU A 374 22.92 -0.33 -10.66
N TRP A 375 22.44 0.91 -10.86
CA TRP A 375 21.29 1.46 -10.13
C TRP A 375 20.06 0.56 -10.18
N PHE A 376 19.75 -0.05 -11.32
CA PHE A 376 18.60 -0.92 -11.49
C PHE A 376 18.72 -2.24 -10.70
N TRP A 377 19.95 -2.73 -10.50
CA TRP A 377 20.23 -3.98 -9.81
C TRP A 377 20.29 -3.83 -8.31
N PHE A 378 20.97 -2.81 -7.82
CA PHE A 378 21.27 -2.65 -6.39
C PHE A 378 20.64 -1.43 -5.77
N GLY A 379 20.18 -0.46 -6.55
CA GLY A 379 19.54 0.78 -6.10
C GLY A 379 18.02 0.67 -6.01
N THR A 380 17.32 1.65 -6.61
CA THR A 380 15.86 1.69 -6.66
C THR A 380 15.34 1.53 -8.08
N GLN A 381 14.21 0.84 -8.26
CA GLN A 381 13.54 0.78 -9.56
C GLN A 381 12.59 1.96 -9.80
N GLY A 382 12.38 2.82 -8.80
CA GLY A 382 11.57 4.02 -8.92
C GLY A 382 10.07 3.79 -9.02
N TYR A 383 9.58 2.61 -8.66
CA TYR A 383 8.16 2.29 -8.58
C TYR A 383 7.75 2.07 -7.13
N GLU A 384 6.85 2.91 -6.65
CA GLU A 384 6.32 2.92 -5.28
C GLU A 384 5.85 1.53 -4.83
N TYR A 385 6.22 1.13 -3.61
CA TYR A 385 6.03 -0.17 -2.97
C TYR A 385 6.87 -1.34 -3.54
N VAL A 386 7.43 -1.22 -4.73
CA VAL A 386 8.30 -2.22 -5.35
C VAL A 386 9.66 -1.61 -5.72
N ASP A 387 10.11 -0.67 -4.90
CA ASP A 387 11.30 0.15 -5.14
C ASP A 387 12.61 -0.64 -5.18
N LEU A 388 12.67 -1.80 -4.54
CA LEU A 388 13.88 -2.60 -4.41
C LEU A 388 14.59 -2.83 -5.75
N GLY A 389 15.91 -2.65 -5.79
CA GLY A 389 16.73 -3.06 -6.91
C GLY A 389 16.53 -4.55 -7.24
N ARG A 390 16.69 -4.93 -8.51
CA ARG A 390 16.39 -6.27 -9.05
C ARG A 390 17.08 -7.40 -8.28
N PHE A 391 18.31 -7.20 -7.85
CA PHE A 391 19.03 -8.19 -7.04
C PHE A 391 18.31 -8.47 -5.71
N TRP A 392 17.87 -7.41 -5.04
CA TRP A 392 17.18 -7.53 -3.76
C TRP A 392 15.80 -8.16 -3.90
N GLN A 393 15.08 -7.89 -5.00
CA GLN A 393 13.81 -8.56 -5.29
C GLN A 393 14.00 -10.07 -5.50
N ILE A 394 15.04 -10.47 -6.23
CA ILE A 394 15.35 -11.90 -6.46
C ILE A 394 15.75 -12.57 -5.13
N ALA A 395 16.59 -11.92 -4.33
CA ALA A 395 16.99 -12.43 -3.04
C ALA A 395 15.80 -12.57 -2.07
N LEU A 396 14.89 -11.59 -2.05
CA LEU A 396 13.67 -11.64 -1.24
C LEU A 396 12.74 -12.76 -1.70
N LEU A 397 12.54 -12.93 -3.02
CA LEU A 397 11.78 -14.07 -3.57
C LEU A 397 12.39 -15.39 -3.15
N GLY A 398 13.71 -15.54 -3.25
CA GLY A 398 14.44 -16.74 -2.78
C GLY A 398 14.21 -17.01 -1.29
N GLY A 399 14.22 -15.95 -0.47
CA GLY A 399 13.89 -16.02 0.95
C GLY A 399 12.46 -16.49 1.21
N MET A 400 11.47 -15.99 0.46
CA MET A 400 10.06 -16.40 0.57
C MET A 400 9.85 -17.87 0.13
N VAL A 401 10.53 -18.31 -0.92
CA VAL A 401 10.49 -19.73 -1.35
C VAL A 401 11.12 -20.63 -0.28
N PHE A 402 12.22 -20.19 0.32
CA PHE A 402 12.84 -20.93 1.42
C PHE A 402 11.95 -20.95 2.67
N TRP A 403 11.30 -19.84 3.02
CA TRP A 403 10.27 -19.77 4.05
C TRP A 403 9.13 -20.75 3.79
N LEU A 404 8.61 -20.78 2.57
CA LEU A 404 7.54 -21.71 2.16
C LEU A 404 7.96 -23.17 2.38
N TRP A 405 9.20 -23.51 2.01
CA TRP A 405 9.74 -24.84 2.23
C TRP A 405 9.80 -25.21 3.72
N LEU A 406 10.24 -24.28 4.58
CA LEU A 406 10.29 -24.49 6.04
C LEU A 406 8.89 -24.70 6.63
N VAL A 407 7.90 -23.92 6.22
CA VAL A 407 6.51 -24.05 6.64
C VAL A 407 5.92 -25.37 6.13
N TRP A 408 6.07 -25.66 4.84
CA TRP A 408 5.57 -26.88 4.23
C TRP A 408 6.06 -28.14 4.92
N ARG A 409 7.37 -28.27 5.17
CA ARG A 409 7.92 -29.45 5.82
C ARG A 409 7.43 -29.65 7.26
N ALA A 410 7.11 -28.57 7.95
CA ALA A 410 6.60 -28.63 9.31
C ALA A 410 5.12 -29.05 9.35
N ILE A 411 4.27 -28.60 8.42
CA ILE A 411 2.84 -28.89 8.44
C ILE A 411 2.43 -30.14 7.66
N LYS A 412 3.29 -30.64 6.75
CA LYS A 412 3.01 -31.82 5.90
C LYS A 412 2.46 -33.02 6.67
N PRO A 413 3.01 -33.43 7.84
CA PRO A 413 2.47 -34.57 8.60
C PRO A 413 1.02 -34.35 9.03
N ALA A 414 0.69 -33.17 9.53
CA ALA A 414 -0.68 -32.82 9.93
C ALA A 414 -1.65 -32.80 8.75
N LEU A 415 -1.24 -32.27 7.60
CA LEU A 415 -2.06 -32.22 6.39
C LEU A 415 -2.41 -33.61 5.88
N LEU A 416 -1.45 -34.56 5.96
CA LEU A 416 -1.69 -35.94 5.54
C LEU A 416 -2.57 -36.72 6.52
N ALA A 417 -2.50 -36.42 7.83
CA ALA A 417 -3.28 -37.06 8.87
C ALA A 417 -4.66 -36.41 9.10
N ALA A 418 -4.88 -35.18 8.63
CA ALA A 418 -6.07 -34.39 8.92
C ALA A 418 -7.34 -34.99 8.29
N LYS A 419 -8.41 -35.02 9.07
CA LYS A 419 -9.79 -35.34 8.61
C LYS A 419 -10.63 -34.06 8.56
N GLU A 420 -11.08 -33.55 9.70
CA GLU A 420 -11.93 -32.36 9.79
C GLU A 420 -11.17 -31.05 9.45
N ALA A 421 -9.93 -30.90 9.90
CA ALA A 421 -9.11 -29.71 9.66
C ALA A 421 -8.48 -29.68 8.25
N LYS A 422 -8.71 -30.67 7.38
CA LYS A 422 -8.04 -30.79 6.08
C LYS A 422 -8.27 -29.59 5.18
N SER A 423 -9.48 -29.05 5.13
CA SER A 423 -9.84 -27.89 4.30
C SER A 423 -9.07 -26.63 4.76
N LEU A 424 -9.05 -26.36 6.06
CA LEU A 424 -8.35 -25.21 6.64
C LEU A 424 -6.84 -25.30 6.41
N LEU A 425 -6.24 -26.48 6.61
CA LEU A 425 -4.81 -26.70 6.36
C LEU A 425 -4.47 -26.62 4.86
N THR A 426 -5.35 -27.07 3.98
CA THR A 426 -5.15 -26.93 2.53
C THR A 426 -5.17 -25.47 2.12
N LEU A 427 -6.10 -24.67 2.64
CA LEU A 427 -6.12 -23.22 2.41
C LEU A 427 -4.86 -22.54 2.93
N PHE A 428 -4.37 -22.92 4.12
CA PHE A 428 -3.11 -22.40 4.65
C PHE A 428 -1.94 -22.66 3.70
N VAL A 429 -1.85 -23.87 3.13
CA VAL A 429 -0.81 -24.23 2.16
C VAL A 429 -0.96 -23.42 0.87
N ILE A 430 -2.17 -23.32 0.32
CA ILE A 430 -2.43 -22.59 -0.92
C ILE A 430 -2.07 -21.10 -0.73
N ALA A 431 -2.51 -20.47 0.37
CA ALA A 431 -2.16 -19.08 0.68
C ALA A 431 -0.65 -18.91 0.86
N SER A 432 0.02 -19.87 1.52
CA SER A 432 1.48 -19.84 1.67
C SER A 432 2.23 -19.95 0.34
N ILE A 433 1.75 -20.75 -0.62
CA ILE A 433 2.31 -20.84 -1.98
C ILE A 433 2.06 -19.54 -2.76
N ALA A 434 0.90 -18.94 -2.59
CA ALA A 434 0.53 -17.72 -3.30
C ALA A 434 1.45 -16.53 -2.94
N ILE A 435 2.00 -16.46 -1.73
CA ILE A 435 2.89 -15.39 -1.29
C ILE A 435 4.12 -15.24 -2.21
N PRO A 436 5.04 -16.22 -2.36
CA PRO A 436 6.16 -16.08 -3.28
C PRO A 436 5.72 -16.03 -4.76
N LEU A 437 4.63 -16.71 -5.13
CA LEU A 437 4.14 -16.73 -6.51
C LEU A 437 3.74 -15.32 -6.98
N PHE A 438 2.93 -14.59 -6.23
CA PHE A 438 2.47 -13.25 -6.63
C PHE A 438 3.55 -12.19 -6.48
N TYR A 439 4.45 -12.33 -5.52
CA TYR A 439 5.64 -11.47 -5.46
C TYR A 439 6.50 -11.58 -6.71
N SER A 440 6.56 -12.75 -7.36
CA SER A 440 7.31 -12.94 -8.60
C SER A 440 6.82 -12.07 -9.76
N ALA A 441 5.58 -11.55 -9.70
CA ALA A 441 5.06 -10.59 -10.69
C ALA A 441 5.93 -9.32 -10.79
N GLY A 442 6.58 -8.90 -9.69
CA GLY A 442 7.54 -7.82 -9.68
C GLY A 442 8.78 -8.05 -10.56
N LEU A 443 9.02 -9.29 -10.99
CA LEU A 443 10.10 -9.64 -11.93
C LEU A 443 9.68 -9.61 -13.40
N MET A 444 8.39 -9.37 -13.72
CA MET A 444 7.85 -9.42 -15.08
C MET A 444 8.08 -8.16 -15.90
N TYR A 445 8.79 -7.18 -15.36
CA TYR A 445 9.23 -5.97 -16.06
C TYR A 445 10.71 -5.72 -15.80
N GLY A 446 11.37 -4.97 -16.70
CA GLY A 446 12.80 -4.68 -16.65
C GLY A 446 13.11 -3.18 -16.79
N LYS A 447 14.40 -2.84 -16.82
CA LYS A 447 14.96 -1.48 -16.93
C LYS A 447 14.32 -0.64 -18.05
N HIS A 448 13.95 -1.27 -19.17
CA HIS A 448 13.43 -0.62 -20.36
C HIS A 448 11.95 -0.93 -20.64
N SER A 449 11.25 -1.48 -19.65
CA SER A 449 9.82 -1.77 -19.82
C SER A 449 9.02 -0.48 -19.90
N HIS A 450 8.05 -0.49 -20.80
CA HIS A 450 7.04 0.57 -20.89
C HIS A 450 6.33 0.77 -19.54
N ILE A 451 6.14 2.03 -19.12
CA ILE A 451 5.57 2.34 -17.81
C ILE A 451 4.20 1.68 -17.59
N VAL A 452 3.31 1.64 -18.56
CA VAL A 452 1.99 0.99 -18.46
C VAL A 452 2.12 -0.51 -18.18
N ARG A 453 3.11 -1.19 -18.78
CA ARG A 453 3.41 -2.60 -18.50
C ARG A 453 3.98 -2.78 -17.10
N ALA A 454 4.87 -1.89 -16.67
CA ALA A 454 5.43 -1.91 -15.32
C ALA A 454 4.34 -1.69 -14.27
N GLU A 455 3.44 -0.70 -14.48
CA GLU A 455 2.29 -0.43 -13.61
C GLU A 455 1.36 -1.64 -13.52
N TYR A 456 1.03 -2.30 -14.63
CA TYR A 456 0.20 -3.49 -14.61
C TYR A 456 0.78 -4.59 -13.69
N TRP A 457 2.06 -4.92 -13.81
CA TRP A 457 2.71 -5.92 -12.97
C TRP A 457 2.99 -5.45 -11.55
N ARG A 458 3.22 -4.15 -11.35
CA ARG A 458 3.37 -3.55 -10.02
C ARG A 458 2.13 -3.81 -9.17
N TRP A 459 0.93 -3.62 -9.73
CA TRP A 459 -0.31 -3.81 -9.01
C TRP A 459 -0.65 -5.27 -8.72
N TRP A 460 -0.04 -6.21 -9.41
CA TRP A 460 -0.06 -7.61 -8.98
C TRP A 460 0.68 -7.81 -7.65
N VAL A 461 1.72 -7.05 -7.39
CA VAL A 461 2.44 -7.10 -6.12
C VAL A 461 1.72 -6.24 -5.08
N VAL A 462 1.39 -4.99 -5.40
CA VAL A 462 0.86 -4.04 -4.41
C VAL A 462 -0.55 -4.40 -3.96
N HIS A 463 -1.44 -4.79 -4.87
CA HIS A 463 -2.83 -5.14 -4.54
C HIS A 463 -3.01 -6.66 -4.33
N LEU A 464 -2.75 -7.49 -5.34
CA LEU A 464 -3.03 -8.93 -5.22
C LEU A 464 -2.18 -9.64 -4.17
N TRP A 465 -0.91 -9.28 -4.06
CA TRP A 465 -0.03 -9.88 -3.05
C TRP A 465 -0.36 -9.40 -1.65
N VAL A 466 -0.57 -8.08 -1.45
CA VAL A 466 -0.83 -7.48 -0.14
C VAL A 466 -2.30 -7.70 0.28
N GLU A 467 -3.25 -7.22 -0.51
CA GLU A 467 -4.66 -7.20 -0.15
C GLU A 467 -5.39 -8.52 -0.45
N GLY A 468 -4.90 -9.31 -1.40
CA GLY A 468 -5.51 -10.58 -1.73
C GLY A 468 -4.93 -11.74 -0.90
N PHE A 469 -3.69 -12.11 -1.16
CA PHE A 469 -3.15 -13.38 -0.65
C PHE A 469 -2.57 -13.32 0.76
N PHE A 470 -1.98 -12.20 1.17
CA PHE A 470 -1.59 -12.02 2.56
C PHE A 470 -2.80 -11.95 3.48
N GLU A 471 -3.90 -11.35 3.04
CA GLU A 471 -5.14 -11.28 3.81
C GLU A 471 -5.77 -12.66 3.99
N VAL A 472 -5.82 -13.49 2.94
CA VAL A 472 -6.25 -14.88 3.04
C VAL A 472 -5.35 -15.67 3.99
N PHE A 473 -4.03 -15.51 3.88
CA PHE A 473 -3.07 -16.16 4.79
C PHE A 473 -3.30 -15.74 6.24
N ALA A 474 -3.44 -14.46 6.51
CA ALA A 474 -3.68 -13.92 7.84
C ALA A 474 -5.02 -14.41 8.43
N THR A 475 -6.07 -14.41 7.64
CA THR A 475 -7.40 -14.91 8.04
C THR A 475 -7.34 -16.39 8.44
N VAL A 476 -6.63 -17.22 7.66
CA VAL A 476 -6.41 -18.63 7.97
C VAL A 476 -5.62 -18.79 9.26
N VAL A 477 -4.56 -18.01 9.45
CA VAL A 477 -3.72 -18.04 10.67
C VAL A 477 -4.56 -17.67 11.90
N ILE A 478 -5.33 -16.58 11.84
CA ILE A 478 -6.20 -16.14 12.94
C ILE A 478 -7.24 -17.23 13.27
N ALA A 479 -7.91 -17.77 12.25
CA ALA A 479 -8.88 -18.84 12.44
C ALA A 479 -8.25 -20.07 13.10
N PHE A 480 -7.01 -20.42 12.71
CA PHE A 480 -6.26 -21.49 13.33
C PHE A 480 -5.89 -21.19 14.79
N LEU A 481 -5.47 -19.96 15.09
CA LEU A 481 -5.16 -19.52 16.46
C LEU A 481 -6.40 -19.60 17.37
N PHE A 482 -7.55 -19.13 16.89
CA PHE A 482 -8.82 -19.19 17.65
C PHE A 482 -9.33 -20.62 17.84
N THR A 483 -9.12 -21.49 16.87
CA THR A 483 -9.44 -22.92 17.05
C THR A 483 -8.51 -23.59 18.07
N ARG A 484 -7.24 -23.19 18.14
CA ARG A 484 -6.30 -23.68 19.16
C ARG A 484 -6.62 -23.19 20.55
N LEU A 485 -7.10 -21.97 20.69
CA LEU A 485 -7.65 -21.43 21.95
C LEU A 485 -9.06 -22.00 22.27
N GLN A 486 -9.60 -22.88 21.43
CA GLN A 486 -10.95 -23.45 21.54
C GLN A 486 -12.07 -22.37 21.64
N LEU A 487 -11.81 -21.18 21.09
CA LEU A 487 -12.79 -20.10 21.00
C LEU A 487 -13.72 -20.26 19.80
N LEU A 488 -13.27 -20.98 18.76
CA LEU A 488 -14.05 -21.33 17.56
C LEU A 488 -13.97 -22.81 17.28
N SER A 489 -15.06 -23.38 16.79
CA SER A 489 -15.05 -24.75 16.25
C SER A 489 -14.29 -24.77 14.90
N ILE A 490 -13.65 -25.89 14.56
CA ILE A 490 -12.97 -26.07 13.26
C ILE A 490 -13.96 -25.85 12.10
N LYS A 491 -15.22 -26.29 12.26
CA LYS A 491 -16.28 -26.15 11.26
C LYS A 491 -16.63 -24.69 11.02
N THR A 492 -16.84 -23.89 12.07
CA THR A 492 -17.14 -22.46 11.99
C THR A 492 -15.97 -21.68 11.41
N ALA A 493 -14.75 -21.94 11.88
CA ALA A 493 -13.53 -21.33 11.37
C ALA A 493 -13.34 -21.61 9.87
N THR A 494 -13.52 -22.87 9.45
CA THR A 494 -13.40 -23.27 8.04
C THR A 494 -14.47 -22.58 7.16
N LYS A 495 -15.72 -22.51 7.62
CA LYS A 495 -16.83 -21.84 6.90
C LYS A 495 -16.52 -20.34 6.72
N ALA A 496 -16.10 -19.65 7.78
CA ALA A 496 -15.76 -18.22 7.75
C ALA A 496 -14.59 -17.94 6.81
N VAL A 497 -13.49 -18.70 6.92
CA VAL A 497 -12.32 -18.54 6.07
C VAL A 497 -12.63 -18.83 4.60
N LEU A 498 -13.38 -19.89 4.29
CA LEU A 498 -13.78 -20.20 2.92
C LEU A 498 -14.65 -19.10 2.32
N PHE A 499 -15.61 -18.58 3.08
CA PHE A 499 -16.47 -17.49 2.64
C PHE A 499 -15.67 -16.23 2.33
N SER A 500 -14.83 -15.78 3.27
CA SER A 500 -13.93 -14.65 3.10
C SER A 500 -13.01 -14.84 1.88
N THR A 501 -12.36 -16.02 1.77
CA THR A 501 -11.47 -16.35 0.65
C THR A 501 -12.17 -16.29 -0.71
N ILE A 502 -13.41 -16.80 -0.82
CA ILE A 502 -14.16 -16.77 -2.08
C ILE A 502 -14.42 -15.32 -2.50
N ILE A 503 -14.82 -14.46 -1.57
CA ILE A 503 -15.12 -13.07 -1.88
C ILE A 503 -13.85 -12.32 -2.30
N TYR A 504 -12.75 -12.48 -1.56
CA TYR A 504 -11.46 -11.85 -1.94
C TYR A 504 -10.93 -12.34 -3.28
N LEU A 505 -11.06 -13.64 -3.57
CA LEU A 505 -10.58 -14.19 -4.84
C LEU A 505 -11.50 -13.87 -6.04
N THR A 506 -12.74 -13.54 -5.82
CA THR A 506 -13.66 -13.11 -6.90
C THR A 506 -13.65 -11.59 -7.08
N GLY A 507 -13.75 -10.84 -6.01
CA GLY A 507 -13.74 -9.36 -6.01
C GLY A 507 -12.33 -8.79 -6.17
N GLY A 508 -11.43 -9.10 -5.24
CA GLY A 508 -10.11 -8.48 -5.15
C GLY A 508 -9.20 -8.74 -6.35
N ILE A 509 -9.25 -9.94 -6.98
CA ILE A 509 -8.42 -10.21 -8.16
C ILE A 509 -8.76 -9.25 -9.32
N ILE A 510 -10.03 -9.06 -9.63
CA ILE A 510 -10.46 -8.17 -10.72
C ILE A 510 -10.52 -6.73 -10.22
N GLY A 511 -10.80 -6.51 -8.95
CA GLY A 511 -10.77 -5.21 -8.28
C GLY A 511 -9.43 -4.46 -8.47
N THR A 512 -8.30 -5.17 -8.59
CA THR A 512 -6.98 -4.61 -8.91
C THR A 512 -7.00 -3.54 -10.02
N PHE A 513 -7.93 -3.62 -10.94
CA PHE A 513 -8.02 -2.67 -12.05
C PHE A 513 -8.39 -1.25 -11.62
N HIS A 514 -8.92 -1.03 -10.42
CA HIS A 514 -9.20 0.33 -9.95
C HIS A 514 -7.94 1.19 -9.80
N HIS A 515 -6.78 0.57 -9.61
CA HIS A 515 -5.50 1.27 -9.60
C HIS A 515 -4.99 1.69 -10.98
N LEU A 516 -5.63 1.26 -12.05
CA LEU A 516 -5.13 1.43 -13.42
C LEU A 516 -6.01 2.33 -14.29
N TYR A 517 -7.03 2.99 -13.74
CA TYR A 517 -8.04 3.74 -14.50
C TYR A 517 -7.47 4.78 -15.46
N PHE A 518 -6.39 5.46 -15.07
CA PHE A 518 -5.87 6.63 -15.78
C PHE A 518 -4.39 6.51 -16.16
N THR A 519 -3.86 5.30 -16.21
CA THR A 519 -2.43 5.02 -16.43
C THR A 519 -2.12 4.60 -17.88
N GLY A 520 -2.93 5.02 -18.85
CA GLY A 520 -2.76 4.63 -20.25
C GLY A 520 -3.42 3.29 -20.62
N THR A 521 -4.30 2.78 -19.76
CA THR A 521 -5.03 1.52 -19.93
C THR A 521 -6.32 1.69 -20.73
N PRO A 522 -6.86 0.61 -21.34
CA PRO A 522 -8.13 0.64 -22.05
C PRO A 522 -9.32 1.06 -21.18
N THR A 523 -10.34 1.68 -21.79
CA THR A 523 -11.54 2.15 -21.07
C THR A 523 -12.31 1.03 -20.34
N MET A 524 -12.23 -0.22 -20.81
CA MET A 524 -12.85 -1.37 -20.12
C MET A 524 -12.33 -1.57 -18.68
N VAL A 525 -11.13 -1.10 -18.37
CA VAL A 525 -10.53 -1.16 -17.04
C VAL A 525 -11.37 -0.39 -16.02
N LEU A 526 -12.01 0.73 -16.42
CA LEU A 526 -12.94 1.47 -15.56
C LEU A 526 -14.14 0.61 -15.14
N ALA A 527 -14.71 -0.14 -16.07
CA ALA A 527 -15.86 -1.00 -15.80
C ALA A 527 -15.54 -2.11 -14.81
N LEU A 528 -14.47 -2.84 -15.07
CA LEU A 528 -14.07 -3.98 -14.25
C LEU A 528 -13.61 -3.53 -12.86
N GLY A 529 -12.73 -2.53 -12.79
CA GLY A 529 -12.26 -2.01 -11.52
C GLY A 529 -13.40 -1.48 -10.65
N ALA A 530 -14.28 -0.63 -11.20
CA ALA A 530 -15.39 -0.04 -10.47
C ALA A 530 -16.37 -1.09 -9.93
N THR A 531 -16.70 -2.10 -10.74
CA THR A 531 -17.64 -3.16 -10.37
C THR A 531 -17.09 -4.03 -9.25
N PHE A 532 -15.91 -4.59 -9.44
CA PHE A 532 -15.38 -5.60 -8.54
C PHE A 532 -14.80 -5.02 -7.26
N SER A 533 -14.22 -3.83 -7.31
CA SER A 533 -13.77 -3.14 -6.12
C SER A 533 -14.93 -2.69 -5.21
N ALA A 534 -16.07 -2.29 -5.77
CA ALA A 534 -17.26 -2.00 -4.97
C ALA A 534 -17.78 -3.24 -4.22
N LEU A 535 -17.74 -4.41 -4.88
CA LEU A 535 -18.16 -5.67 -4.27
C LEU A 535 -17.18 -6.20 -3.21
N GLU A 536 -15.91 -5.85 -3.29
CA GLU A 536 -14.87 -6.21 -2.33
C GLU A 536 -15.14 -5.64 -0.94
N ILE A 537 -15.81 -4.49 -0.86
CA ILE A 537 -16.14 -3.83 0.41
C ILE A 537 -17.28 -4.54 1.16
N VAL A 538 -18.16 -5.23 0.45
CA VAL A 538 -19.34 -5.90 1.05
C VAL A 538 -18.96 -6.81 2.23
N PRO A 539 -17.95 -7.71 2.15
CA PRO A 539 -17.55 -8.53 3.29
C PRO A 539 -16.94 -7.76 4.45
N LEU A 540 -16.36 -6.58 4.22
CA LEU A 540 -15.74 -5.77 5.26
C LEU A 540 -16.78 -5.27 6.29
N VAL A 541 -18.05 -5.18 5.89
CA VAL A 541 -19.16 -4.87 6.80
C VAL A 541 -19.34 -5.98 7.85
N LEU A 542 -19.09 -7.25 7.49
CA LEU A 542 -19.15 -8.37 8.45
C LEU A 542 -18.05 -8.30 9.51
N VAL A 543 -16.86 -7.86 9.12
CA VAL A 543 -15.70 -7.77 10.02
C VAL A 543 -15.99 -6.80 11.19
N GLY A 544 -16.80 -5.76 10.95
CA GLY A 544 -17.27 -4.87 12.00
C GLY A 544 -18.11 -5.58 13.08
N PHE A 545 -18.95 -6.53 12.70
CA PHE A 545 -19.73 -7.34 13.64
C PHE A 545 -18.85 -8.36 14.38
N GLU A 546 -17.88 -8.96 13.72
CA GLU A 546 -16.92 -9.88 14.34
C GLU A 546 -16.08 -9.18 15.43
N ALA A 547 -15.73 -7.91 15.23
CA ALA A 547 -15.03 -7.12 16.24
C ALA A 547 -15.83 -7.02 17.55
N TRP A 548 -17.13 -6.79 17.45
CA TRP A 548 -18.01 -6.73 18.61
C TRP A 548 -18.10 -8.07 19.34
N GLU A 549 -18.23 -9.19 18.61
CA GLU A 549 -18.24 -10.52 19.20
C GLU A 549 -16.90 -10.87 19.87
N ASN A 550 -15.78 -10.55 19.25
CA ASN A 550 -14.45 -10.76 19.81
C ASN A 550 -14.23 -9.96 21.10
N LEU A 551 -14.73 -8.72 21.16
CA LEU A 551 -14.67 -7.90 22.37
C LEU A 551 -15.52 -8.51 23.49
N ARG A 552 -16.65 -9.12 23.17
CA ARG A 552 -17.53 -9.81 24.10
C ARG A 552 -16.91 -11.12 24.61
N LEU A 553 -16.27 -11.89 23.73
CA LEU A 553 -15.53 -13.11 24.06
C LEU A 553 -14.36 -12.85 25.01
N SER A 554 -13.70 -11.69 24.91
CA SER A 554 -12.58 -11.33 25.80
C SER A 554 -12.91 -11.27 27.28
N LYS A 555 -14.20 -11.26 27.62
CA LYS A 555 -14.72 -11.22 29.01
C LYS A 555 -15.31 -12.56 29.48
N ALA A 556 -15.27 -13.58 28.63
CA ALA A 556 -16.00 -14.82 28.86
C ALA A 556 -15.29 -15.81 29.81
N ALA A 557 -13.95 -15.68 30.00
CA ALA A 557 -13.18 -16.51 30.92
C ALA A 557 -12.02 -15.70 31.54
N GLU A 558 -11.63 -16.01 32.78
CA GLU A 558 -10.58 -15.29 33.49
C GLU A 558 -9.20 -15.37 32.78
N TRP A 559 -8.87 -16.53 32.21
CA TRP A 559 -7.59 -16.70 31.52
C TRP A 559 -7.48 -15.87 30.24
N LEU A 560 -8.60 -15.51 29.60
CA LEU A 560 -8.62 -14.62 28.44
C LEU A 560 -8.12 -13.21 28.75
N ALA A 561 -8.11 -12.81 30.02
CA ALA A 561 -7.51 -11.54 30.44
C ALA A 561 -6.02 -11.46 30.08
N ALA A 562 -5.33 -12.59 29.99
CA ALA A 562 -3.93 -12.67 29.56
C ALA A 562 -3.76 -12.34 28.04
N TYR A 563 -4.78 -12.55 27.24
CA TYR A 563 -4.83 -12.26 25.80
C TYR A 563 -5.52 -10.94 25.45
N ARG A 564 -5.95 -10.17 26.46
CA ARG A 564 -6.74 -8.93 26.27
C ARG A 564 -6.14 -8.00 25.21
N TRP A 565 -4.83 -7.74 25.25
CA TRP A 565 -4.20 -6.81 24.32
C TRP A 565 -4.06 -7.41 22.92
N VAL A 566 -3.85 -8.71 22.79
CA VAL A 566 -3.90 -9.41 21.50
C VAL A 566 -5.27 -9.21 20.85
N ILE A 567 -6.34 -9.46 21.62
CA ILE A 567 -7.73 -9.30 21.17
C ILE A 567 -8.03 -7.84 20.82
N TYR A 568 -7.57 -6.87 21.62
CA TYR A 568 -7.76 -5.45 21.33
C TYR A 568 -7.10 -5.03 20.01
N PHE A 569 -5.90 -5.53 19.70
CA PHE A 569 -5.29 -5.26 18.39
C PHE A 569 -6.11 -5.86 17.25
N PHE A 570 -6.68 -7.06 17.40
CA PHE A 570 -7.58 -7.64 16.38
C PHE A 570 -8.91 -6.86 16.26
N VAL A 571 -9.44 -6.33 17.36
CA VAL A 571 -10.59 -5.41 17.31
C VAL A 571 -10.21 -4.12 16.57
N GLY A 572 -9.02 -3.58 16.80
CA GLY A 572 -8.48 -2.45 16.04
C GLY A 572 -8.37 -2.76 14.54
N VAL A 573 -7.89 -3.96 14.17
CA VAL A 573 -7.89 -4.43 12.77
C VAL A 573 -9.29 -4.38 12.16
N ALA A 574 -10.28 -4.91 12.85
CA ALA A 574 -11.65 -4.94 12.34
C ALA A 574 -12.26 -3.53 12.20
N PHE A 575 -11.99 -2.63 13.15
CA PHE A 575 -12.40 -1.23 13.05
C PHE A 575 -11.77 -0.54 11.82
N TRP A 576 -10.46 -0.68 11.65
CA TRP A 576 -9.77 -0.05 10.52
C TRP A 576 -10.07 -0.73 9.19
N ASN A 577 -10.42 -2.01 9.19
CA ASN A 577 -10.88 -2.69 7.99
C ASN A 577 -12.20 -2.10 7.48
N LEU A 578 -13.15 -1.81 8.39
CA LEU A 578 -14.40 -1.16 8.03
C LEU A 578 -14.18 0.32 7.63
N VAL A 579 -13.44 1.09 8.42
CA VAL A 579 -13.29 2.55 8.21
C VAL A 579 -12.18 2.85 7.21
N GLY A 580 -11.00 2.25 7.36
CA GLY A 580 -9.80 2.55 6.57
C GLY A 580 -9.83 1.89 5.19
N ALA A 581 -9.98 0.58 5.14
CA ALA A 581 -10.04 -0.16 3.89
C ALA A 581 -11.42 0.01 3.22
N GLY A 582 -12.51 -0.17 3.97
CA GLY A 582 -13.87 -0.07 3.44
C GLY A 582 -14.28 1.35 3.10
N LEU A 583 -14.54 2.20 4.10
CA LEU A 583 -15.10 3.53 3.87
C LEU A 583 -14.15 4.45 3.08
N PHE A 584 -12.91 4.63 3.55
CA PHE A 584 -11.97 5.52 2.87
C PHE A 584 -11.50 4.95 1.52
N GLY A 585 -11.39 3.64 1.37
CA GLY A 585 -11.13 3.00 0.08
C GLY A 585 -12.25 3.28 -0.91
N PHE A 586 -13.51 3.11 -0.50
CA PHE A 586 -14.65 3.37 -1.38
C PHE A 586 -14.81 4.84 -1.75
N LEU A 587 -14.51 5.78 -0.85
CA LEU A 587 -14.62 7.22 -1.16
C LEU A 587 -13.75 7.64 -2.34
N ILE A 588 -12.61 7.01 -2.56
CA ILE A 588 -11.68 7.33 -3.66
C ILE A 588 -11.83 6.39 -4.86
N ASN A 589 -12.65 5.34 -4.78
CA ASN A 589 -12.68 4.25 -5.76
C ASN A 589 -13.59 4.47 -6.98
N PRO A 590 -14.82 5.06 -6.88
CA PRO A 590 -15.62 5.32 -8.07
C PRO A 590 -14.82 6.13 -9.09
N PRO A 591 -14.84 5.77 -10.40
CA PRO A 591 -13.98 6.40 -11.41
C PRO A 591 -14.02 7.93 -11.45
N VAL A 592 -15.19 8.56 -11.25
CA VAL A 592 -15.29 10.04 -11.19
C VAL A 592 -14.64 10.59 -9.93
N ALA A 593 -14.77 9.91 -8.78
CA ALA A 593 -14.11 10.34 -7.56
C ALA A 593 -12.60 10.26 -7.74
N LEU A 594 -12.09 9.12 -8.19
CA LEU A 594 -10.66 8.94 -8.42
C LEU A 594 -10.10 9.88 -9.48
N TYR A 595 -10.89 10.25 -10.50
CA TYR A 595 -10.49 11.20 -11.52
C TYR A 595 -10.01 12.54 -10.94
N TYR A 596 -10.70 13.05 -9.90
CA TYR A 596 -10.31 14.29 -9.23
C TYR A 596 -9.38 14.07 -8.02
N MET A 597 -9.32 12.85 -7.47
CA MET A 597 -8.62 12.55 -6.22
C MET A 597 -7.29 11.81 -6.41
N GLN A 598 -7.05 11.25 -7.62
CA GLN A 598 -5.82 10.50 -7.88
C GLN A 598 -4.58 11.37 -7.72
N GLY A 599 -3.62 10.88 -6.94
CA GLY A 599 -2.39 11.61 -6.62
C GLY A 599 -2.57 12.75 -5.61
N LEU A 600 -3.68 12.82 -4.87
CA LEU A 600 -3.95 13.79 -3.80
C LEU A 600 -3.93 13.13 -2.42
N ASN A 601 -3.95 13.94 -1.35
CA ASN A 601 -3.80 13.45 0.03
C ASN A 601 -4.96 12.57 0.56
N LEU A 602 -6.02 12.34 -0.20
CA LEU A 602 -7.02 11.31 0.12
C LEU A 602 -6.47 9.89 -0.07
N THR A 603 -5.54 9.67 -1.00
CA THR A 603 -4.84 8.38 -1.13
C THR A 603 -4.03 8.02 0.12
N PRO A 604 -3.18 8.91 0.72
CA PRO A 604 -2.55 8.59 2.01
C PRO A 604 -3.52 8.47 3.19
N VAL A 605 -4.72 9.05 3.17
CA VAL A 605 -5.76 8.74 4.17
C VAL A 605 -6.07 7.26 4.15
N HIS A 606 -6.45 6.74 2.97
CA HIS A 606 -6.69 5.32 2.77
C HIS A 606 -5.44 4.48 3.05
N GLY A 607 -4.28 4.87 2.53
CA GLY A 607 -3.02 4.16 2.70
C GLY A 607 -2.62 3.97 4.17
N HIS A 608 -2.65 5.01 5.01
CA HIS A 608 -2.30 4.89 6.43
C HIS A 608 -3.33 4.07 7.21
N THR A 609 -4.63 4.28 6.94
CA THR A 609 -5.70 3.60 7.67
C THR A 609 -5.87 2.13 7.26
N ALA A 610 -5.55 1.77 6.02
CA ALA A 610 -5.56 0.39 5.56
C ALA A 610 -4.21 -0.32 5.84
N LEU A 611 -3.07 0.20 5.33
CA LEU A 611 -1.79 -0.51 5.48
C LEU A 611 -1.35 -0.63 6.93
N PHE A 612 -1.42 0.46 7.71
CA PHE A 612 -1.06 0.38 9.13
C PHE A 612 -2.26 -0.06 9.99
N GLY A 613 -3.43 0.54 9.78
CA GLY A 613 -4.61 0.26 10.60
C GLY A 613 -5.09 -1.19 10.50
N VAL A 614 -5.01 -1.81 9.34
CA VAL A 614 -5.36 -3.23 9.16
C VAL A 614 -4.11 -4.09 9.28
N TYR A 615 -3.21 -4.01 8.30
CA TYR A 615 -2.11 -4.98 8.19
C TYR A 615 -1.03 -4.78 9.25
N GLY A 616 -0.75 -3.55 9.61
CA GLY A 616 0.19 -3.23 10.68
C GLY A 616 -0.30 -3.69 12.05
N MET A 617 -1.55 -3.35 12.42
CA MET A 617 -2.11 -3.79 13.70
C MET A 617 -2.28 -5.30 13.77
N LEU A 618 -2.62 -5.95 12.63
CA LEU A 618 -2.64 -7.40 12.54
C LEU A 618 -1.26 -7.99 12.81
N GLY A 619 -0.20 -7.44 12.21
CA GLY A 619 1.17 -7.86 12.47
C GLY A 619 1.55 -7.74 13.94
N ILE A 620 1.19 -6.63 14.60
CA ILE A 620 1.40 -6.44 16.04
C ILE A 620 0.60 -7.47 16.86
N GLY A 621 -0.67 -7.68 16.53
CA GLY A 621 -1.53 -8.66 17.21
C GLY A 621 -0.98 -10.09 17.12
N LEU A 622 -0.52 -10.50 15.93
CA LEU A 622 0.11 -11.81 15.70
C LEU A 622 1.43 -11.95 16.45
N MET A 623 2.28 -10.92 16.44
CA MET A 623 3.50 -10.89 17.25
C MET A 623 3.19 -11.05 18.74
N LEU A 624 2.25 -10.28 19.27
CA LEU A 624 1.86 -10.38 20.69
C LEU A 624 1.29 -11.76 21.02
N PHE A 625 0.51 -12.37 20.11
CA PHE A 625 0.04 -13.73 20.29
C PHE A 625 1.20 -14.72 20.41
N CYS A 626 2.16 -14.66 19.49
CA CYS A 626 3.35 -15.53 19.53
C CYS A 626 4.18 -15.33 20.79
N LEU A 627 4.36 -14.09 21.26
CA LEU A 627 5.04 -13.79 22.52
C LEU A 627 4.28 -14.37 23.71
N ARG A 628 2.94 -14.30 23.72
CA ARG A 628 2.11 -14.91 24.78
C ARG A 628 2.22 -16.44 24.74
N ALA A 629 2.11 -17.05 23.57
CA ALA A 629 2.23 -18.50 23.41
C ALA A 629 3.66 -19.02 23.74
N TYR A 630 4.70 -18.20 23.53
CA TYR A 630 6.09 -18.54 23.86
C TYR A 630 6.33 -18.64 25.37
N GLN A 631 5.74 -17.74 26.16
CA GLN A 631 5.82 -17.73 27.64
C GLN A 631 4.45 -17.37 28.22
N PRO A 632 3.49 -18.32 28.27
CA PRO A 632 2.12 -18.04 28.70
C PRO A 632 2.01 -17.62 30.17
N GLU A 633 2.95 -18.09 31.03
CA GLU A 633 2.98 -17.76 32.46
C GLU A 633 3.61 -16.39 32.76
N LYS A 634 4.27 -15.75 31.77
CA LYS A 634 4.97 -14.49 31.99
C LYS A 634 3.98 -13.35 32.25
N VAL A 635 4.20 -12.62 33.34
CA VAL A 635 3.43 -11.41 33.65
C VAL A 635 3.80 -10.29 32.68
N TRP A 636 2.82 -9.70 32.04
CA TRP A 636 3.02 -8.63 31.06
C TRP A 636 2.88 -7.23 31.70
N HIS A 637 3.72 -6.28 31.25
CA HIS A 637 3.58 -4.87 31.56
C HIS A 637 2.41 -4.23 30.80
N THR A 638 1.19 -4.50 31.24
CA THR A 638 -0.04 -4.12 30.55
C THR A 638 -0.22 -2.60 30.36
N LYS A 639 0.39 -1.77 31.22
CA LYS A 639 0.37 -0.31 31.06
C LYS A 639 1.03 0.15 29.77
N SER A 640 2.19 -0.40 29.41
CA SER A 640 2.88 -0.08 28.15
C SER A 640 2.04 -0.47 26.94
N LEU A 641 1.38 -1.63 26.97
CA LEU A 641 0.49 -2.06 25.92
C LEU A 641 -0.78 -1.20 25.82
N ALA A 642 -1.31 -0.74 26.95
CA ALA A 642 -2.43 0.20 26.97
C ALA A 642 -2.05 1.52 26.28
N VAL A 643 -0.89 2.09 26.66
CA VAL A 643 -0.36 3.30 26.00
C VAL A 643 -0.14 3.04 24.53
N ALA A 644 0.50 1.91 24.15
CA ALA A 644 0.73 1.55 22.76
C ALA A 644 -0.58 1.52 21.97
N PHE A 645 -1.56 0.74 22.40
CA PHE A 645 -2.82 0.59 21.68
C PHE A 645 -3.58 1.91 21.50
N TRP A 646 -3.81 2.64 22.61
CA TRP A 646 -4.60 3.85 22.54
C TRP A 646 -3.89 5.00 21.81
N SER A 647 -2.57 5.18 22.05
CA SER A 647 -1.82 6.25 21.39
C SER A 647 -1.67 6.00 19.89
N ILE A 648 -1.47 4.75 19.46
CA ILE A 648 -1.42 4.41 18.04
C ILE A 648 -2.78 4.70 17.37
N ASN A 649 -3.89 4.22 17.95
CA ASN A 649 -5.20 4.41 17.34
C ASN A 649 -5.63 5.88 17.32
N LEU A 650 -5.52 6.59 18.46
CA LEU A 650 -5.86 8.01 18.53
C LEU A 650 -4.92 8.87 17.68
N GLY A 651 -3.62 8.54 17.65
CA GLY A 651 -2.65 9.21 16.80
C GLY A 651 -3.01 9.08 15.32
N LEU A 652 -3.39 7.88 14.88
CA LEU A 652 -3.82 7.64 13.50
C LEU A 652 -5.12 8.40 13.17
N ILE A 653 -6.10 8.42 14.08
CA ILE A 653 -7.32 9.21 13.91
C ILE A 653 -6.98 10.71 13.77
N LEU A 654 -6.15 11.24 14.67
CA LEU A 654 -5.78 12.66 14.65
C LEU A 654 -4.96 13.03 13.40
N MET A 655 -4.06 12.16 12.94
CA MET A 655 -3.33 12.33 11.67
C MET A 655 -4.31 12.49 10.49
N VAL A 656 -5.34 11.65 10.44
CA VAL A 656 -6.36 11.70 9.40
C VAL A 656 -7.22 12.95 9.53
N VAL A 657 -7.83 13.16 10.69
CA VAL A 657 -8.88 14.19 10.87
C VAL A 657 -8.32 15.61 10.88
N LEU A 658 -7.13 15.82 11.46
CA LEU A 658 -6.56 17.16 11.57
C LEU A 658 -5.74 17.59 10.34
N SER A 659 -5.27 16.64 9.52
CA SER A 659 -4.35 16.95 8.45
C SER A 659 -4.71 16.30 7.12
N LEU A 660 -4.57 14.98 6.99
CA LEU A 660 -4.63 14.32 5.68
C LEU A 660 -5.99 14.47 5.00
N LEU A 661 -7.09 14.27 5.73
CA LEU A 661 -8.44 14.36 5.18
C LEU A 661 -8.81 15.81 4.79
N PRO A 662 -8.64 16.84 5.65
CA PRO A 662 -8.90 18.22 5.26
C PRO A 662 -8.04 18.68 4.07
N ILE A 663 -6.75 18.36 4.05
CA ILE A 663 -5.87 18.68 2.93
C ILE A 663 -6.39 18.01 1.65
N GLY A 664 -6.70 16.72 1.69
CA GLY A 664 -7.17 15.97 0.54
C GLY A 664 -8.49 16.50 -0.03
N LEU A 665 -9.42 16.90 0.83
CA LEU A 665 -10.69 17.52 0.41
C LEU A 665 -10.48 18.89 -0.25
N LEU A 666 -9.63 19.74 0.32
CA LEU A 666 -9.28 21.04 -0.27
C LEU A 666 -8.55 20.89 -1.60
N GLN A 667 -7.65 19.91 -1.70
CA GLN A 667 -6.99 19.59 -2.98
C GLN A 667 -7.98 19.09 -4.01
N THR A 668 -8.97 18.27 -3.61
CA THR A 668 -10.02 17.79 -4.53
C THR A 668 -10.86 18.96 -5.05
N TRP A 669 -11.25 19.87 -4.16
CA TRP A 669 -11.92 21.10 -4.57
C TRP A 669 -11.08 21.92 -5.55
N ALA A 670 -9.80 22.15 -5.23
CA ALA A 670 -8.89 22.88 -6.11
C ALA A 670 -8.69 22.19 -7.47
N ALA A 671 -8.65 20.84 -7.49
CA ALA A 671 -8.56 20.07 -8.73
C ALA A 671 -9.80 20.23 -9.59
N ILE A 672 -11.01 20.27 -9.00
CA ILE A 672 -12.27 20.48 -9.72
C ILE A 672 -12.33 21.89 -10.31
N GLU A 673 -11.98 22.91 -9.55
CA GLU A 673 -12.13 24.32 -9.96
C GLU A 673 -11.02 24.79 -10.94
N HIS A 674 -9.79 24.33 -10.73
CA HIS A 674 -8.61 24.89 -11.40
C HIS A 674 -7.78 23.87 -12.19
N GLY A 675 -8.06 22.58 -12.03
CA GLY A 675 -7.28 21.50 -12.64
C GLY A 675 -6.35 20.77 -11.65
N THR A 676 -5.98 19.56 -12.00
CA THR A 676 -5.14 18.67 -11.15
C THR A 676 -3.77 19.28 -10.87
N TRP A 677 -3.17 19.97 -11.83
CA TRP A 677 -1.87 20.63 -11.68
C TRP A 677 -1.86 21.64 -10.53
N TYR A 678 -2.95 22.46 -10.42
CA TYR A 678 -3.06 23.50 -9.39
C TYR A 678 -3.13 22.89 -7.98
N ALA A 679 -3.94 21.85 -7.79
CA ALA A 679 -4.06 21.15 -6.51
C ALA A 679 -2.72 20.59 -5.98
N ARG A 680 -1.72 20.44 -6.86
CA ARG A 680 -0.37 19.95 -6.58
C ARG A 680 0.70 21.04 -6.71
N SER A 681 0.33 22.26 -7.06
CA SER A 681 1.25 23.39 -7.24
C SER A 681 1.76 23.91 -5.90
N ALA A 682 2.95 24.50 -5.92
CA ALA A 682 3.47 25.23 -4.76
C ALA A 682 2.58 26.42 -4.38
N GLU A 683 1.97 27.06 -5.37
CA GLU A 683 1.05 28.18 -5.19
C GLU A 683 -0.13 27.81 -4.28
N PHE A 684 -0.75 26.67 -4.49
CA PHE A 684 -1.85 26.20 -3.66
C PHE A 684 -1.37 25.61 -2.33
N LEU A 685 -0.35 24.74 -2.38
CA LEU A 685 0.11 23.98 -1.19
C LEU A 685 0.82 24.87 -0.16
N GLN A 686 1.32 26.04 -0.54
CA GLN A 686 2.00 26.98 0.38
C GLN A 686 1.09 28.12 0.86
N THR A 687 -0.24 28.03 0.61
CA THR A 687 -1.18 28.98 1.26
C THR A 687 -1.17 28.81 2.77
N GLY A 688 -1.46 29.90 3.50
CA GLY A 688 -1.41 29.89 4.97
C GLY A 688 -2.37 28.88 5.63
N LEU A 689 -3.48 28.53 4.98
CA LEU A 689 -4.38 27.49 5.45
C LEU A 689 -3.77 26.09 5.28
N MET A 690 -3.24 25.80 4.09
CA MET A 690 -2.62 24.50 3.79
C MET A 690 -1.39 24.26 4.66
N ASP A 691 -0.59 25.31 4.88
CA ASP A 691 0.58 25.25 5.77
C ASP A 691 0.18 24.87 7.21
N LYS A 692 -0.86 25.53 7.76
CA LYS A 692 -1.39 25.19 9.10
C LYS A 692 -1.87 23.73 9.17
N LEU A 693 -2.61 23.24 8.16
CA LEU A 693 -3.11 21.88 8.13
C LEU A 693 -1.97 20.85 8.06
N ARG A 694 -0.90 21.15 7.33
CA ARG A 694 0.30 20.30 7.29
C ARG A 694 1.00 20.26 8.65
N TRP A 695 1.15 21.39 9.35
CA TRP A 695 1.71 21.43 10.70
C TRP A 695 0.84 20.72 11.73
N LEU A 696 -0.50 20.74 11.62
CA LEU A 696 -1.39 20.03 12.54
C LEU A 696 -1.17 18.51 12.54
N ARG A 697 -0.54 17.97 11.53
CA ARG A 697 -0.15 16.57 11.47
C ARG A 697 0.76 16.17 12.64
N VAL A 698 1.59 17.08 13.13
CA VAL A 698 2.54 16.82 14.23
C VAL A 698 1.84 16.29 15.49
N ILE A 699 0.58 16.68 15.74
CA ILE A 699 -0.18 16.22 16.91
C ILE A 699 -0.45 14.71 16.80
N GLY A 700 -1.00 14.28 15.66
CA GLY A 700 -1.30 12.88 15.40
C GLY A 700 -0.03 12.03 15.32
N ASP A 701 0.98 12.47 14.58
CA ASP A 701 2.24 11.75 14.37
C ASP A 701 3.02 11.59 15.70
N THR A 702 3.02 12.61 16.56
CA THR A 702 3.67 12.54 17.88
C THR A 702 2.97 11.55 18.79
N LEU A 703 1.63 11.61 18.88
CA LEU A 703 0.87 10.67 19.69
C LEU A 703 1.03 9.23 19.19
N PHE A 704 1.01 9.03 17.88
CA PHE A 704 1.29 7.75 17.25
C PHE A 704 2.68 7.22 17.61
N SER A 705 3.70 8.08 17.54
CA SER A 705 5.08 7.75 17.89
C SER A 705 5.22 7.33 19.35
N VAL A 706 4.55 8.03 20.27
CA VAL A 706 4.51 7.63 21.69
C VAL A 706 3.99 6.19 21.85
N GLY A 707 2.95 5.85 21.10
CA GLY A 707 2.41 4.49 21.11
C GLY A 707 3.40 3.44 20.59
N VAL A 708 4.11 3.75 19.51
CA VAL A 708 5.14 2.86 18.93
C VAL A 708 6.32 2.69 19.87
N PHE A 709 6.80 3.76 20.49
CA PHE A 709 7.86 3.66 21.50
C PHE A 709 7.42 2.88 22.75
N ALA A 710 6.15 3.01 23.16
CA ALA A 710 5.59 2.21 24.26
C ALA A 710 5.53 0.70 23.91
N LEU A 711 5.19 0.37 22.65
CA LEU A 711 5.27 -1.01 22.15
C LEU A 711 6.72 -1.52 22.16
N GLY A 712 7.65 -0.71 21.64
CA GLY A 712 9.08 -1.02 21.65
C GLY A 712 9.62 -1.28 23.07
N TRP A 713 9.22 -0.42 24.03
CA TRP A 713 9.55 -0.59 25.43
C TRP A 713 8.97 -1.88 26.03
N PHE A 714 7.71 -2.21 25.68
CA PHE A 714 7.10 -3.47 26.11
C PHE A 714 7.91 -4.68 25.61
N VAL A 715 8.24 -4.72 24.30
CA VAL A 715 9.00 -5.84 23.72
C VAL A 715 10.40 -5.92 24.31
N PHE A 716 11.08 -4.79 24.50
CA PHE A 716 12.39 -4.76 25.17
C PHE A 716 12.31 -5.35 26.58
N ARG A 717 11.39 -4.87 27.41
CA ARG A 717 11.18 -5.40 28.76
C ARG A 717 10.81 -6.88 28.76
N TYR A 718 10.00 -7.30 27.78
CA TYR A 718 9.62 -8.70 27.64
C TYR A 718 10.84 -9.64 27.50
N PHE A 719 11.86 -9.23 26.77
CA PHE A 719 13.07 -10.06 26.57
C PHE A 719 14.14 -9.88 27.66
N VAL A 720 14.20 -8.74 28.32
CA VAL A 720 15.21 -8.43 29.35
C VAL A 720 14.78 -8.88 30.76
N ASP A 721 13.51 -8.71 31.10
CA ASP A 721 12.99 -9.07 32.40
C ASP A 721 13.00 -10.60 32.59
N ARG A 722 13.66 -11.06 33.66
CA ARG A 722 13.64 -12.48 34.05
C ARG A 722 12.19 -12.88 34.38
N PRO A 723 11.78 -14.14 34.10
CA PRO A 723 10.49 -14.63 34.60
C PRO A 723 10.47 -14.43 36.11
N SER A 724 9.49 -13.73 36.64
CA SER A 724 9.26 -13.69 38.07
C SER A 724 9.01 -15.12 38.52
N ALA A 725 9.84 -15.65 39.38
CA ALA A 725 9.52 -16.87 40.07
C ALA A 725 8.30 -16.58 40.96
N GLN A 726 7.11 -16.80 40.40
CA GLN A 726 5.93 -16.93 41.25
C GLN A 726 6.20 -18.20 42.06
N LEU A 727 6.39 -18.03 43.36
CA LEU A 727 6.24 -19.10 44.32
C LEU A 727 4.93 -19.80 43.96
N VAL A 728 5.03 -21.00 43.40
CA VAL A 728 3.94 -21.94 43.39
C VAL A 728 3.68 -22.17 44.89
N GLU A 729 2.72 -21.44 45.45
CA GLU A 729 2.14 -21.84 46.70
C GLU A 729 1.57 -23.24 46.44
N GLU A 730 2.28 -24.25 46.93
CA GLU A 730 1.71 -25.58 47.08
C GLU A 730 0.37 -25.41 47.77
N PRO A 731 -0.72 -25.99 47.27
CA PRO A 731 -2.03 -25.90 47.91
C PRO A 731 -1.81 -26.41 49.35
N SER A 732 -1.88 -25.48 50.30
CA SER A 732 -1.81 -25.78 51.73
C SER A 732 -2.78 -26.94 51.99
N HIS A 733 -2.24 -28.03 52.50
CA HIS A 733 -3.03 -29.15 53.04
C HIS A 733 -4.15 -28.59 53.94
N ARG A 734 -5.36 -28.56 53.42
CA ARG A 734 -6.54 -28.40 54.27
C ARG A 734 -6.60 -29.67 55.15
N PRO A 735 -6.65 -29.54 56.47
CA PRO A 735 -6.81 -30.70 57.33
C PRO A 735 -8.11 -31.41 57.00
N HIS A 736 -8.02 -32.72 56.82
CA HIS A 736 -9.17 -33.59 56.72
C HIS A 736 -10.12 -33.37 57.91
N LEU A 737 -11.33 -32.88 57.63
CA LEU A 737 -12.41 -32.93 58.58
C LEU A 737 -12.78 -34.43 58.78
N PRO A 738 -12.95 -34.91 60.01
CA PRO A 738 -13.30 -36.31 60.24
C PRO A 738 -14.70 -36.65 59.72
N VAL A 739 -14.81 -37.69 58.98
CA VAL A 739 -16.06 -38.29 58.50
C VAL A 739 -16.92 -38.64 59.67
N GLY A 740 -18.03 -37.93 59.85
CA GLY A 740 -19.05 -38.21 60.85
C GLY A 740 -19.72 -39.56 60.55
N GLN A 741 -19.73 -40.41 61.56
CA GLN A 741 -20.42 -41.72 61.56
C GLN A 741 -21.93 -41.52 61.28
N ALA A 742 -22.43 -42.22 60.29
CA ALA A 742 -23.85 -42.35 60.01
C ALA A 742 -24.50 -43.15 61.12
N GLN A 743 -25.44 -42.54 61.89
CA GLN A 743 -26.36 -43.30 62.72
C GLN A 743 -27.47 -43.96 61.87
N PRO A 744 -27.89 -45.17 62.20
CA PRO A 744 -28.97 -45.83 61.49
C PRO A 744 -30.31 -45.23 61.91
N ASN A 745 -31.14 -44.86 60.96
CA ASN A 745 -32.52 -44.44 61.15
C ASN A 745 -33.40 -45.65 61.35
N THR A 746 -33.94 -45.84 62.57
CA THR A 746 -35.04 -46.78 62.84
C THR A 746 -36.35 -45.99 62.80
N GLY A 747 -37.22 -46.43 61.90
CA GLY A 747 -38.69 -46.50 62.01
C GLY A 747 -39.47 -45.19 62.26
N ASP A 748 -40.34 -44.86 61.44
CA ASP A 748 -41.80 -45.06 61.29
C ASP A 748 -42.27 -44.35 60.03
#